data_6cf83345dbf71f360322225268d45ead
#
_entry.id   6cf83345dbf71f360322225268d45ead
#
_cell.length_a   1.000
_cell.length_b   1.000
_cell.length_c   1.000
_cell.angle_alpha   90.00
_cell.angle_beta   90.00
_cell.angle_gamma   90.00
#
_symmetry.space_group_name_H-M   'P 1'
#
loop_
_entity.id
_entity.type
_entity.pdbx_description
1 polymer ?
#
loop_
_entity_poly.entity_id
_entity_poly.type
_entity_poly.pdbx_seq_one_letter_code
_entity_poly.pdbx_strand_id
1 'polypeptide(L)'
;MKKLIQFATLAVIAAGFASCAMSPQDKLTANDKKINEIIAQMTLEEKVEMLHSKTNMSSEGVPRLGIQDIKYTDGPFGIREENGDGFRSLGWTLDSATYFPTGSALAATWSKEMAYKNGWAMGREGRLRGKDIILGPAINIQRLPVGGRTYEYLSEDPVLAARLSVEYTLGSQDAGTAVCLKHYALNNQETNRGSVDVIADERTMREIYLKPFEAAVKEGGAMCVMPAYNKVNGFYCSENAHLNNEILRDEWGFKGMTVSDWGGTHSTMGAALGGLCVQMTGDTYFGQALIDSVRNGALSEDVVDAKVREILRLRFAIEPVPEDVANTIMTSQPETQKIAYEIAQKSIVLLKNEGNLPIAKDVKKIAVIGQNAVLTTAAGGIGAGVKTLYEISPLEGIQARAAEAGVEVVYAPGYKNYQMRMWGRPSAGPVNPLVANSTDEPADPALLAEAVALAKEADMVIFFGGTNKSIETEGSDRKNIDLPNGQNEVIKALYEANPNVATVLISGGPTDLRFLEPYSPAIVQGWWNGLEGGTALAEVLFGDIAPSGKLPFTFPKKLEDSPAYATGSFPGNNTGEDLFTLMYRLDATGYTREQIQEYIANLPAPVSEYKEGIFVGYRWFEKKEVPVMYAFGHGLSYVDFEYGALKVKKSRKSIKVSFDVKNLGNMEADEVAQLYVKRIGSAVEHPVKELEAFDRVTLKAGETKTMTLEFPIEELAHWDNETNQWVLEHGKIEILVGSSSDDIRQTAQTEI
;
A
#
# COMPACT_ATOMS: atom_id res chain seq x y z
N MET A 1 -10.90 -19.80 -38.70
CA MET A 1 -12.28 -19.29 -38.53
C MET A 1 -12.22 -18.20 -37.47
N LYS A 2 -12.33 -16.95 -37.91
CA LYS A 2 -12.26 -15.75 -37.04
C LYS A 2 -13.59 -15.64 -36.26
N LYS A 3 -13.54 -15.63 -34.94
CA LYS A 3 -14.61 -15.08 -34.10
C LYS A 3 -14.11 -13.82 -33.44
N LEU A 4 -14.60 -12.70 -33.90
CA LEU A 4 -14.53 -11.41 -33.24
C LEU A 4 -15.22 -11.55 -31.88
N ILE A 5 -14.47 -11.17 -30.80
CA ILE A 5 -15.07 -10.89 -29.50
C ILE A 5 -15.37 -9.39 -29.51
N GLN A 6 -16.64 -9.05 -29.58
CA GLN A 6 -17.14 -7.69 -29.38
C GLN A 6 -17.08 -7.36 -27.86
N PHE A 7 -16.39 -6.29 -27.51
CA PHE A 7 -16.50 -5.68 -26.19
C PHE A 7 -17.89 -5.04 -26.07
N ALA A 8 -18.72 -5.60 -25.20
CA ALA A 8 -19.97 -4.99 -24.78
C ALA A 8 -19.67 -4.05 -23.60
N THR A 9 -19.90 -2.77 -23.82
CA THR A 9 -19.95 -1.74 -22.77
C THR A 9 -21.10 -2.08 -21.82
N LEU A 10 -20.81 -2.59 -20.63
CA LEU A 10 -21.84 -2.81 -19.61
C LEU A 10 -22.14 -1.47 -18.92
N ALA A 11 -23.21 -0.82 -19.35
CA ALA A 11 -23.91 0.15 -18.53
C ALA A 11 -24.69 -0.63 -17.45
N VAL A 12 -24.24 -0.54 -16.20
CA VAL A 12 -24.96 -1.14 -15.06
C VAL A 12 -26.22 -0.32 -14.81
N ILE A 13 -27.35 -0.83 -15.28
CA ILE A 13 -28.68 -0.38 -14.84
C ILE A 13 -28.95 -1.07 -13.52
N ALA A 14 -28.86 -0.32 -12.43
CA ALA A 14 -29.30 -0.76 -11.10
C ALA A 14 -30.84 -0.83 -11.10
N ALA A 15 -31.39 -1.99 -11.42
CA ALA A 15 -32.81 -2.31 -11.14
C ALA A 15 -32.86 -3.08 -9.83
N GLY A 16 -33.51 -2.50 -8.81
CA GLY A 16 -33.70 -3.11 -7.52
C GLY A 16 -34.54 -4.38 -7.60
N PHE A 17 -33.88 -5.49 -7.34
CA PHE A 17 -34.49 -6.68 -6.79
C PHE A 17 -33.77 -6.99 -5.48
N ALA A 18 -34.48 -6.83 -4.36
CA ALA A 18 -34.06 -7.41 -3.09
C ALA A 18 -34.23 -8.94 -3.20
N SER A 19 -33.31 -9.60 -3.91
CA SER A 19 -33.04 -11.01 -3.69
C SER A 19 -32.09 -11.06 -2.49
N CYS A 20 -32.26 -12.00 -1.58
CA CYS A 20 -31.25 -12.38 -0.59
C CYS A 20 -30.05 -12.94 -1.36
N ALA A 21 -29.23 -12.07 -1.95
CA ALA A 21 -27.96 -12.48 -2.50
C ALA A 21 -27.08 -12.92 -1.33
N MET A 22 -26.55 -14.14 -1.40
CA MET A 22 -25.57 -14.63 -0.43
C MET A 22 -24.42 -13.62 -0.35
N SER A 23 -23.93 -13.35 0.86
CA SER A 23 -22.74 -12.49 1.05
C SER A 23 -21.54 -13.13 0.31
N PRO A 24 -20.52 -12.36 -0.06
CA PRO A 24 -19.30 -12.92 -0.64
C PRO A 24 -18.70 -14.02 0.24
N GLN A 25 -18.73 -13.87 1.55
CA GLN A 25 -18.23 -14.86 2.51
C GLN A 25 -19.10 -16.13 2.56
N ASP A 26 -20.43 -16.01 2.48
CA ASP A 26 -21.33 -17.18 2.48
C ASP A 26 -21.13 -18.05 1.24
N LYS A 27 -20.70 -17.49 0.10
CA LYS A 27 -20.37 -18.28 -1.10
C LYS A 27 -19.27 -19.31 -0.86
N LEU A 28 -18.31 -19.01 0.05
CA LEU A 28 -17.24 -19.94 0.42
C LEU A 28 -17.78 -21.22 1.09
N THR A 29 -18.94 -21.16 1.71
CA THR A 29 -19.54 -22.30 2.42
C THR A 29 -20.30 -23.28 1.50
N ALA A 30 -20.41 -22.98 0.19
CA ALA A 30 -21.18 -23.77 -0.74
C ALA A 30 -20.76 -25.25 -0.82
N ASN A 31 -19.50 -25.55 -0.53
CA ASN A 31 -18.94 -26.90 -0.54
C ASN A 31 -18.83 -27.54 0.86
N ASP A 32 -19.37 -26.96 1.92
CA ASP A 32 -19.17 -27.41 3.31
C ASP A 32 -19.59 -28.88 3.53
N LYS A 33 -20.66 -29.35 2.90
CA LYS A 33 -21.04 -30.75 2.99
C LYS A 33 -19.94 -31.68 2.48
N LYS A 34 -19.40 -31.42 1.30
CA LYS A 34 -18.30 -32.19 0.70
C LYS A 34 -17.03 -32.07 1.54
N ILE A 35 -16.74 -30.87 2.03
CA ILE A 35 -15.58 -30.58 2.90
C ILE A 35 -15.67 -31.42 4.16
N ASN A 36 -16.81 -31.47 4.84
CA ASN A 36 -17.00 -32.30 6.04
C ASN A 36 -16.83 -33.81 5.76
N GLU A 37 -17.30 -34.28 4.60
CA GLU A 37 -17.08 -35.67 4.18
C GLU A 37 -15.59 -36.00 3.92
N ILE A 38 -14.81 -35.03 3.48
CA ILE A 38 -13.36 -35.14 3.27
C ILE A 38 -12.65 -35.13 4.63
N ILE A 39 -12.95 -34.17 5.53
CA ILE A 39 -12.35 -34.06 6.87
C ILE A 39 -12.56 -35.36 7.65
N ALA A 40 -13.75 -35.97 7.57
CA ALA A 40 -14.05 -37.23 8.23
C ALA A 40 -13.21 -38.43 7.73
N GLN A 41 -12.55 -38.30 6.57
CA GLN A 41 -11.67 -39.35 6.02
C GLN A 41 -10.18 -39.07 6.30
N MET A 42 -9.84 -37.89 6.83
CA MET A 42 -8.46 -37.50 7.13
C MET A 42 -8.01 -38.06 8.47
N THR A 43 -6.73 -38.46 8.57
CA THR A 43 -6.09 -38.71 9.85
C THR A 43 -5.73 -37.40 10.52
N LEU A 44 -5.47 -37.41 11.81
CA LEU A 44 -5.01 -36.24 12.56
C LEU A 44 -3.71 -35.66 11.96
N GLU A 45 -2.78 -36.54 11.56
CA GLU A 45 -1.53 -36.14 10.93
C GLU A 45 -1.77 -35.39 9.62
N GLU A 46 -2.62 -35.92 8.74
CA GLU A 46 -2.96 -35.24 7.48
C GLU A 46 -3.64 -33.90 7.69
N LYS A 47 -4.48 -33.77 8.70
CA LYS A 47 -5.09 -32.50 9.09
C LYS A 47 -4.02 -31.49 9.52
N VAL A 48 -3.08 -31.92 10.36
CA VAL A 48 -2.03 -31.08 10.92
C VAL A 48 -1.00 -30.67 9.85
N GLU A 49 -0.63 -31.58 8.93
CA GLU A 49 0.25 -31.25 7.79
C GLU A 49 -0.29 -30.10 6.92
N MET A 50 -1.62 -29.91 6.85
CA MET A 50 -2.21 -28.77 6.17
C MET A 50 -2.06 -27.44 6.91
N LEU A 51 -1.76 -27.47 8.22
CA LEU A 51 -1.75 -26.28 9.09
C LEU A 51 -0.38 -25.63 9.24
N HIS A 52 0.63 -26.10 8.50
CA HIS A 52 1.96 -25.51 8.51
C HIS A 52 2.60 -25.50 7.12
N SER A 53 3.75 -24.87 7.00
CA SER A 53 4.43 -24.76 5.72
C SER A 53 5.04 -26.11 5.28
N LYS A 54 4.80 -26.50 4.02
CA LYS A 54 5.53 -27.54 3.31
C LYS A 54 6.86 -27.03 2.77
N THR A 55 6.81 -25.85 2.15
CA THR A 55 7.96 -25.09 1.66
C THR A 55 7.89 -23.65 2.15
N ASN A 56 8.86 -22.81 1.80
CA ASN A 56 8.79 -21.38 2.14
C ASN A 56 7.52 -20.68 1.59
N MET A 57 6.90 -21.22 0.53
CA MET A 57 5.77 -20.58 -0.19
C MET A 57 4.66 -21.59 -0.50
N SER A 58 4.48 -22.64 0.32
CA SER A 58 3.34 -23.56 0.18
C SER A 58 2.98 -24.22 1.50
N SER A 59 1.72 -24.61 1.63
CA SER A 59 1.22 -25.56 2.64
C SER A 59 0.76 -26.85 1.96
N GLU A 60 0.81 -27.97 2.72
CA GLU A 60 0.57 -29.29 2.16
C GLU A 60 -0.92 -29.56 1.92
N GLY A 61 -1.22 -30.26 0.85
CA GLY A 61 -2.52 -30.84 0.58
C GLY A 61 -2.61 -32.29 1.08
N VAL A 62 -3.65 -33.02 0.64
CA VAL A 62 -3.83 -34.46 0.93
C VAL A 62 -4.02 -35.20 -0.38
N PRO A 63 -2.92 -35.61 -1.05
CA PRO A 63 -2.99 -36.19 -2.42
C PRO A 63 -3.90 -37.40 -2.55
N ARG A 64 -3.97 -38.30 -1.53
CA ARG A 64 -4.84 -39.46 -1.57
C ARG A 64 -6.34 -39.13 -1.57
N LEU A 65 -6.70 -37.91 -1.14
CA LEU A 65 -8.06 -37.37 -1.17
C LEU A 65 -8.28 -36.38 -2.33
N GLY A 66 -7.28 -36.24 -3.19
CA GLY A 66 -7.32 -35.33 -4.34
C GLY A 66 -7.20 -33.85 -3.96
N ILE A 67 -6.69 -33.55 -2.77
CA ILE A 67 -6.44 -32.18 -2.31
C ILE A 67 -5.01 -31.79 -2.65
N GLN A 68 -4.85 -30.79 -3.50
CA GLN A 68 -3.55 -30.24 -3.89
C GLN A 68 -3.02 -29.26 -2.83
N ASP A 69 -1.69 -29.07 -2.81
CA ASP A 69 -1.02 -28.04 -2.04
C ASP A 69 -1.63 -26.64 -2.31
N ILE A 70 -1.54 -25.76 -1.32
CA ILE A 70 -1.79 -24.32 -1.52
C ILE A 70 -0.46 -23.62 -1.74
N LYS A 71 -0.37 -22.86 -2.84
CA LYS A 71 0.83 -22.16 -3.26
C LYS A 71 0.67 -20.66 -3.12
N TYR A 72 1.57 -20.04 -2.38
CA TYR A 72 1.61 -18.60 -2.13
C TYR A 72 2.59 -17.91 -3.07
N THR A 73 2.40 -16.61 -3.28
CA THR A 73 3.42 -15.72 -3.82
C THR A 73 3.40 -14.41 -3.07
N ASP A 74 4.57 -13.89 -2.75
CA ASP A 74 4.66 -12.53 -2.23
C ASP A 74 4.50 -11.51 -3.36
N GLY A 75 4.15 -10.30 -2.99
CA GLY A 75 4.10 -9.17 -3.87
C GLY A 75 2.89 -8.27 -3.71
N PRO A 76 2.99 -7.15 -2.98
CA PRO A 76 1.95 -6.12 -2.97
C PRO A 76 1.92 -5.30 -4.27
N PHE A 77 3.00 -5.29 -5.07
CA PHE A 77 3.12 -4.54 -6.34
C PHE A 77 3.83 -5.31 -7.47
N GLY A 78 3.77 -6.64 -7.44
CA GLY A 78 4.29 -7.54 -8.49
C GLY A 78 4.54 -8.94 -7.95
N ILE A 79 4.31 -9.95 -8.77
CA ILE A 79 4.51 -11.36 -8.39
C ILE A 79 6.00 -11.61 -8.19
N ARG A 80 6.40 -12.07 -7.00
CA ARG A 80 7.80 -12.37 -6.67
C ARG A 80 8.34 -13.52 -7.53
N GLU A 81 9.65 -13.50 -7.84
CA GLU A 81 10.32 -14.62 -8.51
C GLU A 81 10.22 -15.94 -7.74
N GLU A 82 10.38 -17.07 -8.44
CA GLU A 82 10.35 -18.39 -7.81
C GLU A 82 11.58 -18.62 -6.92
N ASN A 83 11.31 -19.10 -5.71
CA ASN A 83 12.29 -19.31 -4.67
C ASN A 83 12.31 -20.77 -4.22
N GLY A 84 13.50 -21.31 -4.05
CA GLY A 84 13.76 -22.56 -3.35
C GLY A 84 14.06 -22.35 -1.87
N ASP A 85 14.71 -23.33 -1.25
CA ASP A 85 15.09 -23.30 0.16
C ASP A 85 15.91 -22.06 0.52
N GLY A 86 15.59 -21.48 1.69
CA GLY A 86 16.22 -20.25 2.17
C GLY A 86 15.95 -19.03 1.29
N PHE A 87 14.84 -18.99 0.59
CA PHE A 87 14.43 -17.92 -0.34
C PHE A 87 15.44 -17.65 -1.48
N ARG A 88 16.25 -18.63 -1.84
CA ARG A 88 17.18 -18.52 -2.97
C ARG A 88 16.41 -18.55 -4.28
N SER A 89 16.72 -17.61 -5.18
CA SER A 89 16.16 -17.61 -6.54
C SER A 89 16.43 -18.93 -7.24
N LEU A 90 15.43 -19.51 -7.89
CA LEU A 90 15.58 -20.70 -8.74
C LEU A 90 16.17 -20.35 -10.11
N GLY A 91 16.29 -19.06 -10.43
CA GLY A 91 16.89 -18.60 -11.68
C GLY A 91 16.06 -18.93 -12.93
N TRP A 92 14.76 -19.11 -12.80
CA TRP A 92 13.87 -19.37 -13.93
C TRP A 92 13.83 -18.16 -14.87
N THR A 93 13.65 -18.39 -16.16
CA THR A 93 13.63 -17.32 -17.16
C THR A 93 12.24 -16.74 -17.40
N LEU A 94 11.20 -17.54 -17.18
CA LEU A 94 9.81 -17.17 -17.43
C LEU A 94 9.12 -16.54 -16.21
N ASP A 95 9.82 -16.40 -15.09
CA ASP A 95 9.28 -15.89 -13.84
C ASP A 95 9.44 -14.37 -13.65
N SER A 96 9.92 -13.66 -14.65
CA SER A 96 9.88 -12.20 -14.64
C SER A 96 8.45 -11.70 -14.72
N ALA A 97 8.06 -10.87 -13.75
CA ALA A 97 6.70 -10.35 -13.59
C ALA A 97 6.60 -8.87 -13.97
N THR A 98 5.41 -8.37 -14.08
CA THR A 98 5.16 -6.93 -14.22
C THR A 98 5.43 -6.26 -12.87
N TYR A 99 6.27 -5.24 -12.87
CA TYR A 99 6.43 -4.33 -11.73
C TYR A 99 5.37 -3.25 -11.84
N PHE A 100 4.39 -3.31 -10.96
CA PHE A 100 3.32 -2.31 -10.86
C PHE A 100 3.76 -1.12 -10.00
N PRO A 101 3.15 0.06 -10.20
CA PRO A 101 3.26 1.15 -9.23
C PRO A 101 2.97 0.66 -7.81
N THR A 102 3.72 1.16 -6.84
CA THR A 102 3.60 0.75 -5.43
C THR A 102 2.25 1.15 -4.82
N GLY A 103 1.95 0.67 -3.61
CA GLY A 103 0.67 0.94 -2.95
C GLY A 103 0.34 2.43 -2.83
N SER A 104 1.32 3.27 -2.42
CA SER A 104 1.15 4.73 -2.37
C SER A 104 0.88 5.32 -3.75
N ALA A 105 1.55 4.83 -4.80
CA ALA A 105 1.31 5.29 -6.18
C ALA A 105 -0.06 4.86 -6.70
N LEU A 106 -0.46 3.60 -6.46
CA LEU A 106 -1.81 3.14 -6.79
C LEU A 106 -2.87 4.00 -6.10
N ALA A 107 -2.69 4.28 -4.81
CA ALA A 107 -3.63 5.10 -4.05
C ALA A 107 -3.67 6.55 -4.53
N ALA A 108 -2.55 7.10 -5.00
CA ALA A 108 -2.49 8.43 -5.59
C ALA A 108 -3.35 8.57 -6.88
N THR A 109 -3.75 7.46 -7.49
CA THR A 109 -4.74 7.50 -8.58
C THR A 109 -6.13 7.88 -8.10
N TRP A 110 -6.49 7.65 -6.84
CA TRP A 110 -7.86 7.78 -6.31
C TRP A 110 -8.91 7.14 -7.25
N SER A 111 -8.57 5.99 -7.81
CA SER A 111 -9.38 5.31 -8.83
C SER A 111 -9.69 3.88 -8.43
N LYS A 112 -10.96 3.62 -8.18
CA LYS A 112 -11.50 2.27 -7.97
C LYS A 112 -11.21 1.36 -9.16
N GLU A 113 -11.37 1.89 -10.38
CA GLU A 113 -11.09 1.15 -11.62
C GLU A 113 -9.61 0.73 -11.70
N MET A 114 -8.66 1.61 -11.35
CA MET A 114 -7.24 1.28 -11.37
C MET A 114 -6.90 0.24 -10.29
N ALA A 115 -7.53 0.31 -9.13
CA ALA A 115 -7.37 -0.68 -8.08
C ALA A 115 -7.89 -2.06 -8.51
N TYR A 116 -9.07 -2.13 -9.14
CA TYR A 116 -9.60 -3.36 -9.71
C TYR A 116 -8.68 -3.94 -10.80
N LYS A 117 -8.26 -3.11 -11.77
CA LYS A 117 -7.35 -3.53 -12.85
C LYS A 117 -6.01 -4.04 -12.29
N ASN A 118 -5.46 -3.36 -11.26
CA ASN A 118 -4.23 -3.79 -10.61
C ASN A 118 -4.40 -5.17 -9.96
N GLY A 119 -5.46 -5.36 -9.16
CA GLY A 119 -5.80 -6.65 -8.57
C GLY A 119 -5.97 -7.74 -9.64
N TRP A 120 -6.72 -7.44 -10.71
CA TRP A 120 -6.93 -8.37 -11.81
C TRP A 120 -5.62 -8.77 -12.51
N ALA A 121 -4.75 -7.81 -12.78
CA ALA A 121 -3.48 -8.06 -13.45
C ALA A 121 -2.55 -8.90 -12.56
N MET A 122 -2.46 -8.57 -11.27
CA MET A 122 -1.71 -9.34 -10.28
C MET A 122 -2.24 -10.77 -10.16
N GLY A 123 -3.56 -10.93 -10.04
CA GLY A 123 -4.22 -12.23 -10.01
C GLY A 123 -3.95 -13.06 -11.27
N ARG A 124 -4.04 -12.43 -12.44
CA ARG A 124 -3.74 -13.07 -13.72
C ARG A 124 -2.30 -13.60 -13.78
N GLU A 125 -1.31 -12.80 -13.37
CA GLU A 125 0.09 -13.23 -13.32
C GLU A 125 0.32 -14.33 -12.27
N GLY A 126 -0.35 -14.24 -11.12
CA GLY A 126 -0.35 -15.31 -10.11
C GLY A 126 -0.82 -16.64 -10.68
N ARG A 127 -1.90 -16.65 -11.47
CA ARG A 127 -2.40 -17.86 -12.14
C ARG A 127 -1.41 -18.43 -13.16
N LEU A 128 -0.76 -17.59 -13.97
CA LEU A 128 0.25 -18.03 -14.93
C LEU A 128 1.44 -18.72 -14.23
N ARG A 129 1.69 -18.37 -12.98
CA ARG A 129 2.73 -18.94 -12.12
C ARG A 129 2.23 -20.15 -11.30
N GLY A 130 0.96 -20.54 -11.45
CA GLY A 130 0.35 -21.63 -10.68
C GLY A 130 0.16 -21.30 -9.20
N LYS A 131 -0.01 -20.02 -8.85
CA LYS A 131 -0.24 -19.56 -7.48
C LYS A 131 -1.73 -19.54 -7.16
N ASP A 132 -2.05 -19.88 -5.92
CA ASP A 132 -3.42 -19.86 -5.41
C ASP A 132 -3.71 -18.57 -4.64
N ILE A 133 -2.69 -18.03 -3.94
CA ILE A 133 -2.82 -16.88 -3.05
C ILE A 133 -1.71 -15.87 -3.32
N ILE A 134 -2.07 -14.60 -3.47
CA ILE A 134 -1.17 -13.44 -3.43
C ILE A 134 -1.15 -12.90 -2.00
N LEU A 135 0.05 -12.72 -1.42
CA LEU A 135 0.25 -12.07 -0.12
C LEU A 135 0.16 -10.55 -0.28
N GLY A 136 -1.05 -10.08 -0.45
CA GLY A 136 -1.45 -8.70 -0.71
C GLY A 136 -2.95 -8.59 -0.95
N PRO A 137 -3.48 -7.36 -1.00
CA PRO A 137 -2.79 -6.08 -0.84
C PRO A 137 -2.32 -5.82 0.60
N ALA A 138 -1.31 -4.96 0.75
CA ALA A 138 -0.90 -4.43 2.05
C ALA A 138 -1.76 -3.18 2.34
N ILE A 139 -2.57 -3.22 3.40
CA ILE A 139 -3.65 -2.24 3.63
C ILE A 139 -3.63 -1.59 5.01
N ASN A 140 -2.50 -1.66 5.71
CA ASN A 140 -2.34 -0.91 6.95
C ASN A 140 -2.42 0.60 6.70
N ILE A 141 -2.93 1.33 7.67
CA ILE A 141 -2.99 2.80 7.61
C ILE A 141 -1.58 3.39 7.70
N GLN A 142 -1.29 4.37 6.88
CA GLN A 142 -0.01 5.11 6.89
C GLN A 142 0.00 6.10 8.07
N ARG A 143 0.30 5.56 9.26
CA ARG A 143 0.32 6.30 10.54
C ARG A 143 1.57 7.17 10.68
N LEU A 144 2.71 6.67 10.20
CA LEU A 144 4.02 7.29 10.39
C LEU A 144 4.57 7.84 9.06
N PRO A 145 4.94 9.12 8.96
CA PRO A 145 5.65 9.64 7.80
C PRO A 145 6.98 8.94 7.52
N VAL A 146 7.58 8.35 8.54
CA VAL A 146 8.86 7.62 8.48
C VAL A 146 8.70 6.12 8.28
N GLY A 147 7.48 5.61 8.16
CA GLY A 147 7.22 4.17 8.05
C GLY A 147 8.01 3.52 6.91
N GLY A 148 8.81 2.48 7.24
CA GLY A 148 9.66 1.80 6.26
C GLY A 148 8.90 1.15 5.13
N ARG A 149 7.64 0.76 5.34
CA ARG A 149 6.74 0.16 4.34
C ARG A 149 5.62 1.09 3.86
N THR A 150 5.74 2.41 4.09
CA THR A 150 4.74 3.39 3.62
C THR A 150 4.45 3.23 2.12
N TYR A 151 5.46 2.94 1.31
CA TYR A 151 5.29 2.72 -0.13
C TYR A 151 4.39 1.53 -0.50
N GLU A 152 4.27 0.52 0.38
CA GLU A 152 3.42 -0.65 0.14
C GLU A 152 1.95 -0.40 0.50
N TYR A 153 1.70 0.49 1.47
CA TYR A 153 0.37 0.78 2.00
C TYR A 153 -0.36 1.81 1.13
N LEU A 154 -1.68 1.87 1.28
CA LEU A 154 -2.50 2.70 0.40
C LEU A 154 -2.61 4.15 0.89
N SER A 155 -3.04 4.37 2.14
CA SER A 155 -3.42 5.72 2.59
C SER A 155 -3.33 5.90 4.11
N GLU A 156 -3.28 7.16 4.54
CA GLU A 156 -3.56 7.55 5.92
C GLU A 156 -5.07 7.58 6.23
N ASP A 157 -5.92 7.59 5.18
CA ASP A 157 -7.37 7.66 5.32
C ASP A 157 -8.01 6.27 5.19
N PRO A 158 -8.82 5.84 6.19
CA PRO A 158 -9.43 4.52 6.19
C PRO A 158 -10.46 4.30 5.07
N VAL A 159 -11.15 5.36 4.60
CA VAL A 159 -12.14 5.23 3.52
C VAL A 159 -11.45 5.07 2.18
N LEU A 160 -10.40 5.87 1.88
CA LEU A 160 -9.63 5.70 0.65
C LEU A 160 -9.00 4.31 0.60
N ALA A 161 -8.34 3.89 1.69
CA ALA A 161 -7.74 2.56 1.78
C ALA A 161 -8.78 1.43 1.62
N ALA A 162 -9.95 1.55 2.27
CA ALA A 162 -11.03 0.57 2.19
C ALA A 162 -11.57 0.42 0.77
N ARG A 163 -11.93 1.52 0.12
CA ARG A 163 -12.52 1.47 -1.24
C ARG A 163 -11.55 0.89 -2.28
N LEU A 164 -10.25 1.23 -2.20
CA LEU A 164 -9.25 0.65 -3.09
C LEU A 164 -8.98 -0.83 -2.78
N SER A 165 -8.98 -1.21 -1.50
CA SER A 165 -8.78 -2.61 -1.07
C SER A 165 -9.90 -3.52 -1.56
N VAL A 166 -11.16 -3.06 -1.51
CA VAL A 166 -12.33 -3.80 -2.03
C VAL A 166 -12.12 -4.11 -3.52
N GLU A 167 -11.82 -3.09 -4.31
CA GLU A 167 -11.69 -3.25 -5.76
C GLU A 167 -10.48 -4.11 -6.14
N TYR A 168 -9.34 -3.94 -5.48
CA TYR A 168 -8.18 -4.81 -5.67
C TYR A 168 -8.53 -6.28 -5.38
N THR A 169 -9.24 -6.53 -4.27
CA THR A 169 -9.66 -7.87 -3.87
C THR A 169 -10.57 -8.51 -4.93
N LEU A 170 -11.58 -7.78 -5.38
CA LEU A 170 -12.49 -8.23 -6.44
C LEU A 170 -11.73 -8.56 -7.72
N GLY A 171 -10.85 -7.65 -8.17
CA GLY A 171 -10.07 -7.86 -9.39
C GLY A 171 -9.21 -9.12 -9.33
N SER A 172 -8.45 -9.32 -8.24
CA SER A 172 -7.57 -10.50 -8.08
C SER A 172 -8.36 -11.81 -8.06
N GLN A 173 -9.47 -11.84 -7.34
CA GLN A 173 -10.30 -13.03 -7.22
C GLN A 173 -11.08 -13.33 -8.51
N ASP A 174 -11.50 -12.32 -9.26
CA ASP A 174 -12.07 -12.48 -10.61
C ASP A 174 -11.06 -13.06 -11.62
N ALA A 175 -9.76 -12.76 -11.42
CA ALA A 175 -8.68 -13.41 -12.19
C ALA A 175 -8.35 -14.83 -11.71
N GLY A 176 -8.96 -15.31 -10.62
CA GLY A 176 -8.84 -16.66 -10.09
C GLY A 176 -7.74 -16.86 -9.04
N THR A 177 -7.18 -15.80 -8.48
CA THR A 177 -6.17 -15.87 -7.40
C THR A 177 -6.72 -15.19 -6.15
N ALA A 178 -6.72 -15.89 -5.01
CA ALA A 178 -7.12 -15.30 -3.74
C ALA A 178 -6.16 -14.21 -3.29
N VAL A 179 -6.69 -13.19 -2.63
CA VAL A 179 -5.88 -12.23 -1.87
C VAL A 179 -5.66 -12.72 -0.45
N CYS A 180 -4.51 -12.38 0.14
CA CYS A 180 -4.24 -12.47 1.55
C CYS A 180 -4.01 -11.06 2.09
N LEU A 181 -5.03 -10.48 2.72
CA LEU A 181 -4.97 -9.12 3.27
C LEU A 181 -3.91 -9.04 4.36
N LYS A 182 -3.01 -8.05 4.28
CA LYS A 182 -1.89 -7.92 5.22
C LYS A 182 -1.66 -6.47 5.67
N HIS A 183 -1.16 -6.23 6.87
CA HIS A 183 -0.92 -7.17 7.98
C HIS A 183 -1.95 -6.91 9.07
N TYR A 184 -2.74 -7.89 9.39
CA TYR A 184 -3.86 -7.81 10.33
C TYR A 184 -3.39 -8.07 11.76
N ALA A 185 -3.26 -7.07 12.69
CA ALA A 185 -3.62 -5.69 12.46
C ALA A 185 -2.57 -4.75 13.11
N LEU A 186 -2.71 -3.46 12.83
CA LEU A 186 -1.92 -2.39 13.47
C LEU A 186 -0.39 -2.53 13.31
N ASN A 187 0.09 -3.11 12.21
CA ASN A 187 1.51 -3.10 11.83
C ASN A 187 1.82 -1.78 11.11
N ASN A 188 1.91 -0.68 11.88
CA ASN A 188 2.08 0.67 11.36
C ASN A 188 3.49 1.22 11.60
N GLN A 189 4.43 0.37 12.04
CA GLN A 189 5.85 0.62 12.21
C GLN A 189 6.65 -0.64 11.92
N GLU A 190 7.88 -0.48 11.45
CA GLU A 190 8.82 -1.58 11.23
C GLU A 190 9.77 -1.76 12.42
N THR A 191 10.06 -0.67 13.14
CA THR A 191 10.88 -0.68 14.35
C THR A 191 10.28 -1.61 15.41
N ASN A 192 11.00 -2.66 15.77
CA ASN A 192 10.59 -3.68 16.74
C ASN A 192 9.28 -4.41 16.38
N ARG A 193 8.88 -4.46 15.10
CA ARG A 193 7.60 -5.05 14.66
C ARG A 193 7.35 -6.47 15.17
N GLY A 194 8.40 -7.28 15.38
CA GLY A 194 8.29 -8.65 15.90
C GLY A 194 8.06 -8.75 17.42
N SER A 195 8.04 -7.64 18.17
CA SER A 195 7.93 -7.66 19.64
C SER A 195 7.11 -6.52 20.23
N VAL A 196 6.90 -5.43 19.49
CA VAL A 196 6.15 -4.26 19.96
C VAL A 196 4.72 -4.62 20.32
N ASP A 197 4.27 -4.13 21.49
CA ASP A 197 2.88 -4.18 21.90
C ASP A 197 2.18 -2.86 21.54
N VAL A 198 1.28 -2.93 20.58
CA VAL A 198 0.45 -1.78 20.18
C VAL A 198 -0.75 -1.71 21.13
N ILE A 199 -0.86 -0.60 21.85
CA ILE A 199 -1.98 -0.33 22.74
C ILE A 199 -2.91 0.66 22.05
N ALA A 200 -4.14 0.23 21.76
CA ALA A 200 -5.18 1.03 21.13
C ALA A 200 -6.54 0.66 21.67
N ASP A 201 -7.45 1.65 21.85
CA ASP A 201 -8.82 1.40 22.22
C ASP A 201 -9.66 0.88 21.02
N GLU A 202 -10.83 0.32 21.31
CA GLU A 202 -11.72 -0.26 20.29
C GLU A 202 -12.16 0.78 19.25
N ARG A 203 -12.46 2.00 19.64
CA ARG A 203 -12.84 3.06 18.72
C ARG A 203 -11.76 3.35 17.72
N THR A 204 -10.53 3.54 18.21
CA THR A 204 -9.34 3.76 17.38
C THR A 204 -9.10 2.60 16.41
N MET A 205 -9.15 1.37 16.91
CA MET A 205 -8.97 0.18 16.08
C MET A 205 -10.04 0.12 14.98
N ARG A 206 -11.32 0.22 15.32
CA ARG A 206 -12.44 -0.03 14.41
C ARG A 206 -12.67 1.09 13.39
N GLU A 207 -12.60 2.35 13.82
CA GLU A 207 -12.83 3.48 12.91
C GLU A 207 -11.68 3.74 11.95
N ILE A 208 -10.43 3.40 12.34
CA ILE A 208 -9.24 3.72 11.56
C ILE A 208 -8.55 2.47 11.01
N TYR A 209 -7.99 1.63 11.88
CA TYR A 209 -7.02 0.60 11.46
C TYR A 209 -7.64 -0.68 10.92
N LEU A 210 -8.83 -1.04 11.36
CA LEU A 210 -9.55 -2.25 10.94
C LEU A 210 -10.48 -1.99 9.75
N LYS A 211 -10.92 -0.75 9.51
CA LYS A 211 -11.88 -0.40 8.45
C LYS A 211 -11.49 -0.90 7.05
N PRO A 212 -10.22 -0.79 6.58
CA PRO A 212 -9.86 -1.34 5.27
C PRO A 212 -9.99 -2.86 5.20
N PHE A 213 -9.67 -3.57 6.30
CA PHE A 213 -9.80 -5.02 6.39
C PHE A 213 -11.26 -5.45 6.40
N GLU A 214 -12.09 -4.79 7.20
CA GLU A 214 -13.54 -5.04 7.26
C GLU A 214 -14.18 -4.93 5.89
N ALA A 215 -13.92 -3.82 5.18
CA ALA A 215 -14.45 -3.59 3.84
C ALA A 215 -13.98 -4.66 2.84
N ALA A 216 -12.69 -4.99 2.82
CA ALA A 216 -12.15 -6.00 1.92
C ALA A 216 -12.69 -7.42 2.21
N VAL A 217 -12.99 -7.73 3.48
CA VAL A 217 -13.64 -8.99 3.87
C VAL A 217 -15.13 -9.00 3.49
N LYS A 218 -15.88 -7.98 3.90
CA LYS A 218 -17.36 -7.97 3.74
C LYS A 218 -17.80 -7.68 2.32
N GLU A 219 -17.19 -6.69 1.67
CA GLU A 219 -17.56 -6.22 0.34
C GLU A 219 -16.71 -6.90 -0.76
N GLY A 220 -15.38 -6.99 -0.54
CA GLY A 220 -14.44 -7.61 -1.47
C GLY A 220 -14.46 -9.15 -1.44
N GLY A 221 -14.94 -9.75 -0.34
CA GLY A 221 -14.99 -11.20 -0.18
C GLY A 221 -13.62 -11.86 -0.08
N ALA A 222 -12.65 -11.19 0.55
CA ALA A 222 -11.30 -11.72 0.73
C ALA A 222 -11.31 -13.12 1.34
N MET A 223 -10.48 -14.02 0.81
CA MET A 223 -10.45 -15.44 1.18
C MET A 223 -9.32 -15.78 2.15
N CYS A 224 -8.33 -14.89 2.31
CA CYS A 224 -7.21 -15.07 3.23
C CYS A 224 -6.88 -13.76 3.94
N VAL A 225 -6.42 -13.87 5.21
CA VAL A 225 -5.96 -12.76 6.04
C VAL A 225 -4.66 -13.19 6.74
N MET A 226 -3.68 -12.27 6.79
CA MET A 226 -2.39 -12.50 7.43
C MET A 226 -2.31 -11.70 8.74
N PRO A 227 -2.41 -12.37 9.92
CA PRO A 227 -2.08 -11.74 11.18
C PRO A 227 -0.65 -11.18 11.19
N ALA A 228 -0.50 -9.97 11.72
CA ALA A 228 0.76 -9.23 11.75
C ALA A 228 1.76 -9.80 12.78
N TYR A 229 3.02 -9.34 12.70
CA TYR A 229 4.07 -9.74 13.64
C TYR A 229 3.88 -9.20 15.06
N ASN A 230 3.36 -7.98 15.20
CA ASN A 230 3.26 -7.25 16.45
C ASN A 230 2.21 -7.83 17.40
N LYS A 231 2.28 -7.39 18.65
CA LYS A 231 1.17 -7.57 19.59
C LYS A 231 0.16 -6.43 19.45
N VAL A 232 -1.08 -6.74 19.80
CA VAL A 232 -2.15 -5.77 20.02
C VAL A 232 -2.79 -6.05 21.37
N ASN A 233 -2.74 -5.06 22.26
CA ASN A 233 -3.28 -5.14 23.61
C ASN A 233 -2.82 -6.39 24.37
N GLY A 234 -1.51 -6.70 24.29
CA GLY A 234 -0.85 -7.78 25.03
C GLY A 234 -0.73 -9.12 24.28
N PHE A 235 -1.44 -9.34 23.16
CA PHE A 235 -1.44 -10.60 22.43
C PHE A 235 -0.82 -10.44 21.04
N TYR A 236 0.07 -11.37 20.63
CA TYR A 236 0.54 -11.43 19.25
C TYR A 236 -0.64 -11.58 18.30
N CYS A 237 -0.63 -10.87 17.17
CA CYS A 237 -1.77 -10.89 16.25
C CYS A 237 -2.16 -12.31 15.79
N SER A 238 -1.18 -13.22 15.63
CA SER A 238 -1.44 -14.64 15.31
C SER A 238 -2.12 -15.42 16.44
N GLU A 239 -2.11 -14.90 17.67
CA GLU A 239 -2.65 -15.54 18.88
C GLU A 239 -3.79 -14.73 19.52
N ASN A 240 -4.22 -13.66 18.86
CA ASN A 240 -5.23 -12.73 19.38
C ASN A 240 -6.65 -13.17 19.02
N ALA A 241 -7.29 -13.88 19.97
CA ALA A 241 -8.65 -14.38 19.78
C ALA A 241 -9.67 -13.26 19.55
N HIS A 242 -9.49 -12.08 20.17
CA HIS A 242 -10.36 -10.94 19.96
C HIS A 242 -10.33 -10.48 18.51
N LEU A 243 -9.12 -10.31 17.93
CA LEU A 243 -8.99 -9.92 16.52
C LEU A 243 -9.48 -11.02 15.57
N ASN A 244 -8.99 -12.27 15.75
CA ASN A 244 -9.17 -13.32 14.73
C ASN A 244 -10.51 -14.06 14.85
N ASN A 245 -11.05 -14.25 16.07
CA ASN A 245 -12.30 -14.96 16.26
C ASN A 245 -13.46 -13.98 16.41
N GLU A 246 -13.44 -13.10 17.42
CA GLU A 246 -14.57 -12.22 17.72
C GLU A 246 -14.81 -11.21 16.59
N ILE A 247 -13.80 -10.41 16.21
CA ILE A 247 -13.97 -9.37 15.18
C ILE A 247 -14.02 -10.00 13.78
N LEU A 248 -12.95 -10.71 13.36
CA LEU A 248 -12.83 -11.19 11.99
C LEU A 248 -13.91 -12.22 11.62
N ARG A 249 -14.10 -13.27 12.49
CA ARG A 249 -15.02 -14.37 12.18
C ARG A 249 -16.45 -14.12 12.62
N ASP A 250 -16.65 -13.72 13.86
CA ASP A 250 -18.01 -13.62 14.42
C ASP A 250 -18.72 -12.34 13.97
N GLU A 251 -18.06 -11.17 14.05
CA GLU A 251 -18.71 -9.90 13.67
C GLU A 251 -18.70 -9.69 12.13
N TRP A 252 -17.55 -9.90 11.45
CA TRP A 252 -17.47 -9.66 10.01
C TRP A 252 -17.92 -10.86 9.17
N GLY A 253 -18.08 -12.02 9.81
CA GLY A 253 -18.56 -13.24 9.15
C GLY A 253 -17.53 -13.90 8.23
N PHE A 254 -16.23 -13.65 8.43
CA PHE A 254 -15.16 -14.24 7.62
C PHE A 254 -15.21 -15.77 7.64
N LYS A 255 -15.13 -16.39 6.47
CA LYS A 255 -15.21 -17.84 6.26
C LYS A 255 -13.96 -18.44 5.61
N GLY A 256 -13.01 -17.59 5.23
CA GLY A 256 -11.72 -17.98 4.66
C GLY A 256 -10.71 -18.39 5.71
N MET A 257 -9.44 -18.47 5.33
CA MET A 257 -8.35 -18.92 6.19
C MET A 257 -7.46 -17.76 6.65
N THR A 258 -6.77 -17.97 7.79
CA THR A 258 -5.68 -17.10 8.23
C THR A 258 -4.34 -17.80 8.03
N VAL A 259 -3.32 -17.06 7.62
CA VAL A 259 -1.94 -17.54 7.50
C VAL A 259 -1.02 -16.57 8.25
N SER A 260 -0.14 -17.07 9.14
CA SER A 260 0.77 -16.18 9.86
C SER A 260 1.72 -15.45 8.90
N ASP A 261 2.18 -14.29 9.28
CA ASP A 261 3.39 -13.74 8.67
C ASP A 261 4.58 -14.70 8.96
N TRP A 262 5.66 -14.60 8.17
CA TRP A 262 6.76 -15.58 8.15
C TRP A 262 7.60 -15.55 9.43
N GLY A 263 7.35 -16.54 10.30
CA GLY A 263 7.91 -16.58 11.66
C GLY A 263 7.06 -15.86 12.71
N GLY A 264 5.85 -15.44 12.36
CA GLY A 264 4.93 -14.71 13.25
C GLY A 264 4.07 -15.58 14.18
N THR A 265 4.36 -16.88 14.32
CA THR A 265 3.70 -17.78 15.28
C THR A 265 4.59 -17.97 16.50
N HIS A 266 4.05 -17.88 17.70
CA HIS A 266 4.84 -17.85 18.94
C HIS A 266 4.51 -18.97 19.92
N SER A 267 3.34 -19.63 19.82
CA SER A 267 2.98 -20.78 20.64
C SER A 267 1.96 -21.69 19.95
N THR A 268 1.91 -22.97 20.37
CA THR A 268 0.96 -23.95 19.84
C THR A 268 -0.48 -23.64 20.28
N MET A 269 -0.70 -23.56 21.58
CA MET A 269 -2.05 -23.38 22.14
C MET A 269 -2.58 -21.97 21.90
N GLY A 270 -1.74 -20.92 22.08
CA GLY A 270 -2.12 -19.55 21.83
C GLY A 270 -2.57 -19.34 20.39
N ALA A 271 -1.77 -19.78 19.41
CA ALA A 271 -2.09 -19.65 18.00
C ALA A 271 -3.30 -20.52 17.58
N ALA A 272 -3.39 -21.77 18.10
CA ALA A 272 -4.52 -22.64 17.80
C ALA A 272 -5.85 -22.07 18.29
N LEU A 273 -5.92 -21.60 19.52
CA LEU A 273 -7.12 -21.00 20.12
C LEU A 273 -7.32 -19.55 19.68
N GLY A 274 -6.23 -18.84 19.36
CA GLY A 274 -6.25 -17.47 18.85
C GLY A 274 -6.71 -17.32 17.40
N GLY A 275 -7.05 -18.43 16.71
CA GLY A 275 -7.69 -18.38 15.40
C GLY A 275 -6.77 -18.46 14.20
N LEU A 276 -5.45 -18.76 14.37
CA LEU A 276 -4.54 -18.99 13.25
C LEU A 276 -4.83 -20.33 12.57
N CYS A 277 -4.90 -20.39 11.23
CA CYS A 277 -5.06 -21.61 10.47
C CYS A 277 -3.72 -22.22 10.06
N VAL A 278 -2.83 -21.42 9.45
CA VAL A 278 -1.56 -21.92 8.90
C VAL A 278 -0.38 -21.18 9.50
N GLN A 279 0.56 -21.93 10.06
CA GLN A 279 1.87 -21.42 10.48
C GLN A 279 2.82 -21.35 9.28
N MET A 280 3.46 -20.20 9.08
CA MET A 280 4.59 -19.98 8.16
C MET A 280 5.75 -19.34 8.95
N THR A 281 6.98 -19.83 8.87
CA THR A 281 7.53 -21.02 8.21
C THR A 281 7.73 -22.16 9.20
N GLY A 282 8.00 -23.38 8.70
CA GLY A 282 8.27 -24.54 9.54
C GLY A 282 7.01 -25.11 10.22
N ASP A 283 7.23 -26.06 11.11
CA ASP A 283 6.22 -26.87 11.80
C ASP A 283 6.32 -26.79 13.32
N THR A 284 7.16 -25.91 13.85
CA THR A 284 7.56 -25.86 15.27
C THR A 284 6.37 -25.90 16.23
N TYR A 285 5.30 -25.14 15.90
CA TYR A 285 4.12 -25.01 16.75
C TYR A 285 2.94 -25.83 16.24
N PHE A 286 2.76 -25.94 14.92
CA PHE A 286 1.62 -26.63 14.29
C PHE A 286 2.00 -27.97 13.67
N GLY A 287 3.15 -28.55 14.04
CA GLY A 287 3.55 -29.90 13.72
C GLY A 287 3.24 -30.89 14.86
N GLN A 288 4.28 -31.63 15.28
CA GLN A 288 4.15 -32.64 16.32
C GLN A 288 3.57 -32.10 17.64
N ALA A 289 3.91 -30.87 18.01
CA ALA A 289 3.39 -30.22 19.23
C ALA A 289 1.86 -30.10 19.23
N LEU A 290 1.26 -29.81 18.05
CA LEU A 290 -0.19 -29.72 17.88
C LEU A 290 -0.84 -31.13 17.95
N ILE A 291 -0.24 -32.14 17.29
CA ILE A 291 -0.67 -33.55 17.36
C ILE A 291 -0.68 -34.02 18.81
N ASP A 292 0.38 -33.76 19.55
CA ASP A 292 0.49 -34.16 20.94
C ASP A 292 -0.57 -33.47 21.83
N SER A 293 -0.86 -32.20 21.57
CA SER A 293 -1.89 -31.44 22.28
C SER A 293 -3.29 -32.02 22.08
N VAL A 294 -3.59 -32.51 20.87
CA VAL A 294 -4.87 -33.21 20.61
C VAL A 294 -4.90 -34.58 21.25
N ARG A 295 -3.84 -35.37 21.10
CA ARG A 295 -3.78 -36.75 21.64
C ARG A 295 -3.83 -36.82 23.15
N ASN A 296 -3.26 -35.85 23.85
CA ASN A 296 -3.33 -35.76 25.31
C ASN A 296 -4.59 -35.12 25.85
N GLY A 297 -5.50 -34.63 24.96
CA GLY A 297 -6.77 -34.02 25.31
C GLY A 297 -6.67 -32.56 25.76
N ALA A 298 -5.52 -31.92 25.61
CA ALA A 298 -5.37 -30.49 25.90
C ALA A 298 -6.08 -29.58 24.84
N LEU A 299 -6.20 -30.06 23.60
CA LEU A 299 -6.92 -29.40 22.51
C LEU A 299 -7.95 -30.37 21.90
N SER A 300 -9.18 -29.88 21.63
CA SER A 300 -10.16 -30.65 20.86
C SER A 300 -9.74 -30.77 19.40
N GLU A 301 -9.89 -31.95 18.80
CA GLU A 301 -9.70 -32.16 17.37
C GLU A 301 -10.65 -31.28 16.52
N ASP A 302 -11.82 -30.90 17.05
CA ASP A 302 -12.75 -29.98 16.38
C ASP A 302 -12.11 -28.62 16.05
N VAL A 303 -11.13 -28.17 16.84
CA VAL A 303 -10.38 -26.93 16.56
C VAL A 303 -9.51 -27.11 15.32
N VAL A 304 -8.88 -28.27 15.17
CA VAL A 304 -8.10 -28.64 13.98
C VAL A 304 -9.03 -28.77 12.76
N ASP A 305 -10.16 -29.45 12.91
CA ASP A 305 -11.18 -29.63 11.86
C ASP A 305 -11.72 -28.27 11.35
N ALA A 306 -11.93 -27.33 12.25
CA ALA A 306 -12.39 -25.98 11.87
C ALA A 306 -11.37 -25.28 10.98
N LYS A 307 -10.07 -25.36 11.30
CA LYS A 307 -8.99 -24.77 10.50
C LYS A 307 -8.86 -25.42 9.12
N VAL A 308 -8.87 -26.75 9.09
CA VAL A 308 -8.86 -27.52 7.83
C VAL A 308 -10.06 -27.16 6.95
N ARG A 309 -11.24 -26.98 7.55
CA ARG A 309 -12.45 -26.55 6.82
C ARG A 309 -12.26 -25.19 6.16
N GLU A 310 -11.69 -24.21 6.85
CA GLU A 310 -11.41 -22.88 6.30
C GLU A 310 -10.41 -22.95 5.13
N ILE A 311 -9.35 -23.74 5.26
CA ILE A 311 -8.38 -23.99 4.18
C ILE A 311 -9.07 -24.63 2.97
N LEU A 312 -9.89 -25.65 3.20
CA LEU A 312 -10.60 -26.37 2.13
C LEU A 312 -11.66 -25.49 1.47
N ARG A 313 -12.32 -24.57 2.18
CA ARG A 313 -13.21 -23.58 1.57
C ARG A 313 -12.49 -22.74 0.52
N LEU A 314 -11.30 -22.22 0.86
CA LEU A 314 -10.47 -21.49 -0.09
C LEU A 314 -10.04 -22.41 -1.24
N ARG A 315 -9.54 -23.63 -0.94
CA ARG A 315 -9.09 -24.57 -1.97
C ARG A 315 -10.21 -24.93 -2.98
N PHE A 316 -11.45 -25.04 -2.53
CA PHE A 316 -12.60 -25.33 -3.41
C PHE A 316 -13.18 -24.09 -4.09
N ALA A 317 -12.85 -22.92 -3.63
CA ALA A 317 -13.25 -21.66 -4.28
C ALA A 317 -12.33 -21.30 -5.46
N ILE A 318 -11.10 -21.82 -5.48
CA ILE A 318 -10.10 -21.55 -6.50
C ILE A 318 -9.77 -22.85 -7.24
N GLU A 319 -9.87 -22.82 -8.57
CA GLU A 319 -9.45 -23.95 -9.39
C GLU A 319 -7.92 -24.04 -9.42
N PRO A 320 -7.31 -25.20 -9.09
CA PRO A 320 -5.87 -25.37 -9.20
C PRO A 320 -5.40 -25.21 -10.65
N VAL A 321 -4.22 -24.63 -10.84
CA VAL A 321 -3.55 -24.63 -12.14
C VAL A 321 -2.81 -25.95 -12.31
N PRO A 322 -3.02 -26.71 -13.40
CA PRO A 322 -2.26 -27.92 -13.67
C PRO A 322 -0.76 -27.62 -13.77
N GLU A 323 0.09 -28.49 -13.25
CA GLU A 323 1.55 -28.26 -13.21
C GLU A 323 2.18 -28.16 -14.61
N ASP A 324 1.63 -28.85 -15.58
CA ASP A 324 2.05 -28.81 -16.98
C ASP A 324 1.64 -27.50 -17.70
N VAL A 325 0.78 -26.70 -17.08
CA VAL A 325 0.35 -25.39 -17.60
C VAL A 325 1.08 -24.25 -16.91
N ALA A 326 1.36 -24.39 -15.63
CA ALA A 326 2.08 -23.37 -14.84
C ALA A 326 3.50 -23.14 -15.41
N ASN A 327 3.91 -21.87 -15.47
CA ASN A 327 5.26 -21.46 -15.91
C ASN A 327 5.64 -21.85 -17.35
N THR A 328 4.66 -22.09 -18.22
CA THR A 328 4.92 -22.39 -19.65
C THR A 328 5.06 -21.15 -20.51
N ILE A 329 4.66 -20.00 -20.02
CA ILE A 329 4.77 -18.69 -20.69
C ILE A 329 5.34 -17.66 -19.73
N MET A 330 5.85 -16.54 -20.27
CA MET A 330 6.34 -15.40 -19.47
C MET A 330 5.24 -14.92 -18.54
N THR A 331 5.57 -14.64 -17.27
CA THR A 331 4.61 -14.14 -16.29
C THR A 331 4.11 -12.74 -16.64
N SER A 332 5.05 -11.80 -16.91
CA SER A 332 4.71 -10.46 -17.37
C SER A 332 4.13 -10.50 -18.79
N GLN A 333 2.93 -9.95 -18.97
CA GLN A 333 2.21 -9.95 -20.24
C GLN A 333 1.99 -8.52 -20.74
N PRO A 334 1.88 -8.27 -22.06
CA PRO A 334 1.62 -6.93 -22.60
C PRO A 334 0.37 -6.27 -22.02
N GLU A 335 -0.66 -7.05 -21.67
CA GLU A 335 -1.89 -6.54 -21.06
C GLU A 335 -1.65 -6.06 -19.63
N THR A 336 -0.90 -6.80 -18.83
CA THR A 336 -0.58 -6.41 -17.44
C THR A 336 0.41 -5.25 -17.39
N GLN A 337 1.38 -5.21 -18.32
CA GLN A 337 2.29 -4.06 -18.50
C GLN A 337 1.53 -2.79 -18.84
N LYS A 338 0.52 -2.87 -19.74
CA LYS A 338 -0.32 -1.74 -20.09
C LYS A 338 -1.11 -1.23 -18.88
N ILE A 339 -1.64 -2.11 -18.03
CA ILE A 339 -2.33 -1.71 -16.80
C ILE A 339 -1.37 -0.98 -15.85
N ALA A 340 -0.16 -1.50 -15.68
CA ALA A 340 0.86 -0.84 -14.85
C ALA A 340 1.18 0.57 -15.37
N TYR A 341 1.28 0.73 -16.69
CA TYR A 341 1.48 2.03 -17.33
C TYR A 341 0.29 2.99 -17.13
N GLU A 342 -0.96 2.53 -17.29
CA GLU A 342 -2.15 3.35 -17.05
C GLU A 342 -2.21 3.86 -15.58
N ILE A 343 -1.82 3.00 -14.63
CA ILE A 343 -1.72 3.39 -13.21
C ILE A 343 -0.62 4.43 -13.03
N ALA A 344 0.56 4.23 -13.65
CA ALA A 344 1.67 5.15 -13.57
C ALA A 344 1.31 6.56 -14.07
N GLN A 345 0.62 6.66 -15.20
CA GLN A 345 0.14 7.94 -15.75
C GLN A 345 -0.80 8.68 -14.79
N LYS A 346 -1.72 7.94 -14.13
CA LYS A 346 -2.76 8.51 -13.26
C LYS A 346 -2.31 8.80 -11.83
N SER A 347 -1.14 8.30 -11.42
CA SER A 347 -0.61 8.43 -10.06
C SER A 347 0.29 9.64 -9.85
N ILE A 348 0.89 10.19 -10.90
CA ILE A 348 1.84 11.31 -10.81
C ILE A 348 1.12 12.56 -10.28
N VAL A 349 1.68 13.13 -9.19
CA VAL A 349 1.09 14.29 -8.50
C VAL A 349 1.92 15.53 -8.76
N LEU A 350 1.31 16.55 -9.34
CA LEU A 350 1.89 17.89 -9.44
C LEU A 350 1.62 18.62 -8.11
N LEU A 351 2.66 18.81 -7.30
CA LEU A 351 2.55 19.42 -5.98
C LEU A 351 2.57 20.97 -6.04
N LYS A 352 3.41 21.52 -6.93
CA LYS A 352 3.60 22.96 -7.13
C LYS A 352 3.90 23.23 -8.59
N ASN A 353 3.40 24.35 -9.14
CA ASN A 353 3.77 24.80 -10.47
C ASN A 353 3.60 26.32 -10.63
N GLU A 354 4.69 27.04 -10.75
CA GLU A 354 4.72 28.49 -11.01
C GLU A 354 4.79 28.82 -12.51
N GLY A 355 4.50 27.82 -13.37
CA GLY A 355 4.49 27.95 -14.82
C GLY A 355 5.72 27.33 -15.52
N ASN A 356 6.56 26.58 -14.78
CA ASN A 356 7.73 25.89 -15.35
C ASN A 356 7.35 24.55 -16.02
N LEU A 357 6.19 24.01 -15.75
CA LEU A 357 5.65 22.81 -16.39
C LEU A 357 4.28 23.09 -17.03
N PRO A 358 3.93 22.44 -18.16
CA PRO A 358 4.77 21.52 -18.91
C PRO A 358 5.97 22.21 -19.55
N ILE A 359 7.01 21.42 -19.91
CA ILE A 359 8.22 21.91 -20.56
C ILE A 359 7.86 22.74 -21.80
N ALA A 360 8.37 23.98 -21.88
CA ALA A 360 8.05 24.87 -22.96
C ALA A 360 8.63 24.39 -24.30
N LYS A 361 7.91 24.61 -25.41
CA LYS A 361 8.27 24.09 -26.74
C LYS A 361 9.55 24.71 -27.32
N ASP A 362 10.01 25.82 -26.78
CA ASP A 362 11.24 26.51 -27.18
C ASP A 362 12.49 26.02 -26.44
N VAL A 363 12.35 25.22 -25.41
CA VAL A 363 13.45 24.51 -24.73
C VAL A 363 14.15 23.59 -25.72
N LYS A 364 15.50 23.72 -25.82
CA LYS A 364 16.36 22.95 -26.74
C LYS A 364 17.32 22.04 -26.00
N LYS A 365 17.67 22.40 -24.76
CA LYS A 365 18.60 21.61 -23.93
C LYS A 365 18.10 21.50 -22.51
N ILE A 366 17.99 20.25 -22.01
CA ILE A 366 17.58 19.94 -20.65
C ILE A 366 18.76 19.30 -19.91
N ALA A 367 19.08 19.83 -18.72
CA ALA A 367 19.97 19.18 -17.78
C ALA A 367 19.14 18.35 -16.78
N VAL A 368 19.26 17.03 -16.87
CA VAL A 368 18.69 16.08 -15.90
C VAL A 368 19.74 15.85 -14.81
N ILE A 369 19.44 16.25 -13.59
CA ILE A 369 20.38 16.19 -12.48
C ILE A 369 19.75 15.37 -11.34
N GLY A 370 20.52 14.43 -10.80
CA GLY A 370 20.13 13.64 -9.65
C GLY A 370 20.27 12.14 -9.85
N GLN A 371 20.85 11.46 -8.87
CA GLN A 371 21.02 10.00 -8.92
C GLN A 371 19.69 9.25 -9.00
N ASN A 372 18.60 9.84 -8.48
CA ASN A 372 17.26 9.24 -8.56
C ASN A 372 16.70 9.22 -10.01
N ALA A 373 17.28 9.96 -10.96
CA ALA A 373 16.90 9.90 -12.38
C ALA A 373 17.21 8.54 -13.04
N VAL A 374 18.20 7.81 -12.51
CA VAL A 374 18.63 6.48 -13.01
C VAL A 374 18.28 5.36 -12.05
N LEU A 375 17.47 5.65 -11.01
CA LEU A 375 17.11 4.66 -9.99
C LEU A 375 16.10 3.67 -10.55
N THR A 376 16.39 2.37 -10.34
CA THR A 376 15.45 1.28 -10.56
C THR A 376 14.97 0.76 -9.21
N THR A 377 13.66 0.57 -9.05
CA THR A 377 13.01 0.33 -7.76
C THR A 377 12.25 -0.99 -7.66
N ALA A 378 12.20 -1.78 -8.73
CA ALA A 378 11.55 -3.08 -8.75
C ALA A 378 12.21 -4.07 -7.77
N ALA A 379 13.54 -4.10 -7.75
CA ALA A 379 14.29 -4.98 -6.84
C ALA A 379 14.51 -4.33 -5.47
N GLY A 380 14.63 -5.15 -4.42
CA GLY A 380 14.86 -4.70 -3.04
C GLY A 380 13.57 -4.58 -2.23
N GLY A 381 13.71 -4.27 -0.93
CA GLY A 381 12.58 -4.19 0.00
C GLY A 381 12.16 -5.55 0.55
N ILE A 382 13.09 -6.39 0.92
CA ILE A 382 12.94 -7.75 1.53
C ILE A 382 11.83 -8.61 0.86
N GLY A 383 10.60 -8.61 1.38
CA GLY A 383 9.50 -9.45 0.87
C GLY A 383 8.91 -8.96 -0.46
N ALA A 384 8.88 -7.65 -0.65
CA ALA A 384 8.12 -7.01 -1.73
C ALA A 384 8.88 -6.81 -3.05
N GLY A 385 10.13 -7.31 -3.18
CA GLY A 385 10.93 -7.15 -4.39
C GLY A 385 10.37 -7.94 -5.59
N VAL A 386 10.37 -7.32 -6.77
CA VAL A 386 9.91 -7.91 -8.03
C VAL A 386 11.09 -8.15 -8.97
N LYS A 387 11.15 -9.35 -9.56
CA LYS A 387 12.01 -9.61 -10.71
C LYS A 387 11.26 -9.16 -11.95
N THR A 388 11.45 -7.90 -12.32
CA THR A 388 10.77 -7.33 -13.49
C THR A 388 11.42 -7.73 -14.80
N LEU A 389 10.63 -7.73 -15.87
CA LEU A 389 11.14 -7.98 -17.23
C LEU A 389 12.01 -6.81 -17.71
N TYR A 390 11.59 -5.58 -17.42
CA TYR A 390 12.32 -4.33 -17.65
C TYR A 390 11.80 -3.26 -16.68
N GLU A 391 12.48 -2.16 -16.58
CA GLU A 391 12.07 -0.96 -15.85
C GLU A 391 12.65 0.25 -16.57
N ILE A 392 11.80 1.15 -17.03
CA ILE A 392 12.21 2.40 -17.68
C ILE A 392 12.48 3.44 -16.58
N SER A 393 13.75 3.80 -16.42
CA SER A 393 14.15 4.85 -15.49
C SER A 393 13.62 6.23 -15.92
N PRO A 394 13.48 7.20 -15.02
CA PRO A 394 13.10 8.56 -15.36
C PRO A 394 13.99 9.18 -16.46
N LEU A 395 15.30 8.97 -16.41
CA LEU A 395 16.23 9.48 -17.43
C LEU A 395 15.96 8.86 -18.81
N GLU A 396 15.77 7.54 -18.88
CA GLU A 396 15.48 6.86 -20.16
C GLU A 396 14.16 7.35 -20.76
N GLY A 397 13.11 7.52 -19.95
CA GLY A 397 11.84 8.06 -20.41
C GLY A 397 11.97 9.48 -20.95
N ILE A 398 12.67 10.37 -20.23
CA ILE A 398 12.92 11.75 -20.66
C ILE A 398 13.77 11.77 -21.95
N GLN A 399 14.82 10.97 -22.05
CA GLN A 399 15.66 10.90 -23.26
C GLN A 399 14.87 10.43 -24.47
N ALA A 400 14.04 9.41 -24.32
CA ALA A 400 13.20 8.91 -25.41
C ALA A 400 12.23 10.00 -25.90
N ARG A 401 11.49 10.66 -24.98
CA ARG A 401 10.52 11.68 -25.33
C ARG A 401 11.16 12.96 -25.85
N ALA A 402 12.32 13.36 -25.31
CA ALA A 402 13.09 14.53 -25.75
C ALA A 402 13.62 14.34 -27.18
N ALA A 403 14.07 13.13 -27.53
CA ALA A 403 14.52 12.81 -28.89
C ALA A 403 13.43 13.03 -29.94
N GLU A 404 12.17 12.66 -29.62
CA GLU A 404 11.01 12.93 -30.49
C GLU A 404 10.75 14.44 -30.68
N ALA A 405 11.04 15.25 -29.64
CA ALA A 405 10.90 16.70 -29.67
C ALA A 405 12.11 17.43 -30.25
N GLY A 406 13.22 16.75 -30.53
CA GLY A 406 14.47 17.33 -30.97
C GLY A 406 15.17 18.14 -29.87
N VAL A 407 15.03 17.73 -28.61
CA VAL A 407 15.62 18.38 -27.43
C VAL A 407 16.85 17.57 -26.98
N GLU A 408 17.95 18.27 -26.70
CA GLU A 408 19.17 17.66 -26.14
C GLU A 408 18.97 17.40 -24.65
N VAL A 409 19.37 16.20 -24.17
CA VAL A 409 19.37 15.85 -22.76
C VAL A 409 20.78 15.55 -22.30
N VAL A 410 21.26 16.28 -21.29
CA VAL A 410 22.53 16.01 -20.60
C VAL A 410 22.24 15.57 -19.16
N TYR A 411 23.11 14.71 -18.61
CA TYR A 411 22.90 14.13 -17.28
C TYR A 411 24.13 14.27 -16.37
N ALA A 412 23.90 14.59 -15.10
CA ALA A 412 24.88 14.44 -14.04
C ALA A 412 24.24 13.89 -12.76
N PRO A 413 24.93 13.05 -11.97
CA PRO A 413 24.39 12.48 -10.75
C PRO A 413 24.09 13.50 -9.64
N GLY A 414 24.83 14.59 -9.55
CA GLY A 414 24.65 15.69 -8.60
C GLY A 414 24.95 15.33 -7.13
N TYR A 415 24.57 14.14 -6.69
CA TYR A 415 24.80 13.59 -5.36
C TYR A 415 24.96 12.06 -5.42
N LYS A 416 25.42 11.46 -4.32
CA LYS A 416 25.55 9.99 -4.21
C LYS A 416 24.26 9.41 -3.63
N ASN A 417 23.71 8.39 -4.28
CA ASN A 417 22.59 7.62 -3.74
C ASN A 417 23.06 6.17 -3.56
N TYR A 418 23.07 5.72 -2.31
CA TYR A 418 23.52 4.38 -1.97
C TYR A 418 22.34 3.40 -1.97
N GLN A 419 22.45 2.30 -2.71
CA GLN A 419 21.50 1.19 -2.65
C GLN A 419 22.07 0.03 -1.85
N MET A 420 21.26 -0.56 -0.97
CA MET A 420 21.65 -1.72 -0.20
C MET A 420 21.79 -2.96 -1.08
N ARG A 421 22.89 -3.71 -0.91
CA ARG A 421 22.98 -5.06 -1.48
C ARG A 421 22.07 -6.00 -0.69
N MET A 422 21.08 -6.59 -1.34
CA MET A 422 20.34 -7.71 -0.77
C MET A 422 20.78 -9.04 -1.40
N TRP A 423 21.19 -9.97 -0.55
CA TRP A 423 21.32 -11.42 -0.81
C TRP A 423 21.98 -11.78 -2.17
N GLY A 424 23.22 -11.33 -2.37
CA GLY A 424 24.07 -11.84 -3.45
C GLY A 424 23.88 -11.24 -4.84
N ARG A 425 23.02 -10.23 -5.03
CA ARG A 425 22.91 -9.49 -6.29
C ARG A 425 23.81 -8.23 -6.27
N PRO A 426 24.57 -7.93 -7.33
CA PRO A 426 25.32 -6.67 -7.39
C PRO A 426 24.35 -5.50 -7.56
N SER A 427 24.41 -4.51 -6.65
CA SER A 427 23.81 -3.19 -6.89
C SER A 427 24.79 -2.36 -7.72
N ALA A 428 24.27 -1.47 -8.55
CA ALA A 428 25.08 -0.53 -9.31
C ALA A 428 25.58 0.63 -8.42
N GLY A 429 26.48 0.33 -7.46
CA GLY A 429 27.07 1.38 -6.61
C GLY A 429 27.81 0.82 -5.38
N PRO A 430 28.68 1.62 -4.73
CA PRO A 430 29.33 1.20 -3.50
C PRO A 430 28.34 1.14 -2.34
N VAL A 431 28.35 0.03 -1.59
CA VAL A 431 27.48 -0.21 -0.45
C VAL A 431 28.29 -0.05 0.82
N ASN A 432 27.86 0.84 1.69
CA ASN A 432 28.30 0.84 3.08
C ASN A 432 27.09 0.50 3.97
N PRO A 433 26.99 -0.72 4.51
CA PRO A 433 25.87 -1.14 5.34
C PRO A 433 25.72 -0.33 6.63
N LEU A 434 26.78 0.37 7.07
CA LEU A 434 26.75 1.25 8.25
C LEU A 434 26.25 2.67 7.92
N VAL A 435 26.15 3.04 6.64
CA VAL A 435 25.75 4.36 6.16
C VAL A 435 24.37 4.34 5.49
N ALA A 436 23.79 3.15 5.29
CA ALA A 436 22.54 2.95 4.55
C ALA A 436 21.33 3.77 5.08
N ASN A 437 21.41 4.29 6.31
CA ASN A 437 20.39 5.14 6.94
C ASN A 437 20.92 6.53 7.31
N SER A 438 22.11 6.95 6.83
CA SER A 438 22.62 8.29 7.08
C SER A 438 22.03 9.26 6.05
N THR A 439 21.21 10.19 6.53
CA THR A 439 20.71 11.33 5.75
C THR A 439 21.60 12.56 5.89
N ASP A 440 22.67 12.48 6.70
CA ASP A 440 23.46 13.61 7.16
C ASP A 440 24.72 13.86 6.30
N GLU A 441 24.94 13.14 5.21
CA GLU A 441 26.09 13.37 4.34
C GLU A 441 25.91 14.67 3.51
N PRO A 442 26.88 15.59 3.52
CA PRO A 442 26.84 16.78 2.68
C PRO A 442 26.96 16.40 1.19
N ALA A 443 26.59 17.34 0.31
CA ALA A 443 26.78 17.17 -1.11
C ALA A 443 28.26 16.92 -1.46
N ASP A 444 28.54 15.96 -2.36
CA ASP A 444 29.88 15.72 -2.88
C ASP A 444 30.31 16.92 -3.74
N PRO A 445 31.39 17.62 -3.40
CA PRO A 445 31.77 18.85 -4.12
C PRO A 445 32.06 18.67 -5.60
N ALA A 446 32.58 17.48 -6.01
CA ALA A 446 32.89 17.22 -7.41
C ALA A 446 31.62 16.97 -8.23
N LEU A 447 30.67 16.17 -7.69
CA LEU A 447 29.37 15.94 -8.32
C LEU A 447 28.54 17.20 -8.38
N LEU A 448 28.58 18.02 -7.33
CA LEU A 448 27.90 19.32 -7.30
C LEU A 448 28.44 20.28 -8.36
N ALA A 449 29.79 20.37 -8.51
CA ALA A 449 30.41 21.24 -9.52
C ALA A 449 30.06 20.82 -10.94
N GLU A 450 30.05 19.52 -11.24
CA GLU A 450 29.61 18.98 -12.53
C GLU A 450 28.14 19.32 -12.83
N ALA A 451 27.25 19.08 -11.87
CA ALA A 451 25.83 19.38 -12.00
C ALA A 451 25.56 20.88 -12.26
N VAL A 452 26.23 21.77 -11.52
CA VAL A 452 26.11 23.22 -11.70
C VAL A 452 26.65 23.66 -13.06
N ALA A 453 27.72 23.05 -13.57
CA ALA A 453 28.24 23.36 -14.91
C ALA A 453 27.20 23.04 -16.00
N LEU A 454 26.56 21.87 -15.94
CA LEU A 454 25.51 21.48 -16.89
C LEU A 454 24.25 22.38 -16.76
N ALA A 455 23.87 22.74 -15.53
CA ALA A 455 22.72 23.60 -15.29
C ALA A 455 22.87 24.99 -15.94
N LYS A 456 24.07 25.56 -15.94
CA LYS A 456 24.36 26.87 -16.56
C LYS A 456 24.24 26.85 -18.09
N GLU A 457 24.45 25.71 -18.73
CA GLU A 457 24.41 25.55 -20.18
C GLU A 457 23.04 25.10 -20.72
N ALA A 458 22.13 24.72 -19.84
CA ALA A 458 20.82 24.21 -20.20
C ALA A 458 19.76 25.33 -20.22
N ASP A 459 18.73 25.17 -21.07
CA ASP A 459 17.55 26.01 -21.05
C ASP A 459 16.65 25.72 -19.85
N MET A 460 16.68 24.46 -19.37
CA MET A 460 15.90 23.99 -18.24
C MET A 460 16.66 22.93 -17.44
N VAL A 461 16.47 22.90 -16.14
CA VAL A 461 16.98 21.87 -15.23
C VAL A 461 15.82 21.03 -14.73
N ILE A 462 15.95 19.70 -14.78
CA ILE A 462 15.05 18.76 -14.09
C ILE A 462 15.88 18.08 -13.00
N PHE A 463 15.61 18.43 -11.74
CA PHE A 463 16.26 17.85 -10.59
C PHE A 463 15.47 16.64 -10.09
N PHE A 464 16.13 15.49 -9.97
CA PHE A 464 15.58 14.27 -9.38
C PHE A 464 16.10 14.08 -7.97
N GLY A 465 15.23 14.28 -6.99
CA GLY A 465 15.47 14.00 -5.58
C GLY A 465 14.64 12.84 -5.06
N GLY A 466 14.75 12.57 -3.75
CA GLY A 466 13.94 11.56 -3.06
C GLY A 466 14.77 10.55 -2.27
N THR A 467 14.18 9.39 -2.07
CA THR A 467 14.71 8.29 -1.25
C THR A 467 15.09 7.07 -2.09
N ASN A 468 15.39 5.96 -1.45
CA ASN A 468 15.66 4.67 -2.09
C ASN A 468 15.28 3.50 -1.17
N LYS A 469 15.36 2.27 -1.69
CA LYS A 469 15.01 1.03 -0.96
C LYS A 469 15.94 0.68 0.21
N SER A 470 17.05 1.39 0.42
CA SER A 470 17.87 1.23 1.63
C SER A 470 17.42 2.11 2.78
N ILE A 471 16.62 3.14 2.47
CA ILE A 471 16.07 4.09 3.45
C ILE A 471 14.61 3.74 3.76
N GLU A 472 13.81 3.43 2.74
CA GLU A 472 12.43 2.96 2.88
C GLU A 472 12.39 1.45 2.56
N THR A 473 12.35 0.63 3.59
CA THR A 473 12.43 -0.83 3.45
C THR A 473 11.68 -1.55 4.57
N GLU A 474 11.26 -2.76 4.28
CA GLU A 474 10.75 -3.68 5.29
C GLU A 474 11.80 -3.91 6.40
N GLY A 475 11.35 -3.97 7.65
CA GLY A 475 12.17 -4.24 8.84
C GLY A 475 12.84 -3.00 9.44
N SER A 476 12.70 -1.81 8.85
CA SER A 476 13.32 -0.58 9.37
C SER A 476 12.51 0.65 9.00
N ASP A 477 12.16 1.47 10.00
CA ASP A 477 11.61 2.81 9.77
C ASP A 477 12.73 3.82 9.50
N ARG A 478 12.41 4.88 8.75
CA ARG A 478 13.31 6.03 8.55
C ARG A 478 13.56 6.75 9.87
N LYS A 479 14.75 7.33 10.03
CA LYS A 479 15.09 8.14 11.22
C LYS A 479 14.41 9.50 11.20
N ASN A 480 14.25 10.09 10.02
CA ASN A 480 13.62 11.38 9.78
C ASN A 480 12.98 11.38 8.37
N ILE A 481 12.40 12.49 7.97
CA ILE A 481 11.83 12.70 6.65
C ILE A 481 12.72 13.55 5.74
N ASP A 482 13.97 13.83 6.14
CA ASP A 482 14.89 14.65 5.38
C ASP A 482 15.28 14.01 4.05
N LEU A 483 15.57 14.85 3.07
CA LEU A 483 16.18 14.40 1.82
C LEU A 483 17.64 14.04 2.06
N PRO A 484 18.08 12.81 1.73
CA PRO A 484 19.42 12.32 2.02
C PRO A 484 20.51 12.93 1.13
N ASN A 485 21.77 12.78 1.54
CA ASN A 485 22.96 12.96 0.71
C ASN A 485 23.13 14.37 0.13
N GLY A 486 22.81 15.40 0.87
CA GLY A 486 23.02 16.79 0.48
C GLY A 486 22.11 17.29 -0.66
N GLN A 487 21.00 16.61 -0.94
CA GLN A 487 20.08 16.99 -2.02
C GLN A 487 19.57 18.44 -1.89
N ASN A 488 19.36 18.93 -0.68
CA ASN A 488 18.95 20.33 -0.42
C ASN A 488 20.04 21.35 -0.86
N GLU A 489 21.32 21.01 -0.69
CA GLU A 489 22.44 21.82 -1.16
C GLU A 489 22.51 21.83 -2.69
N VAL A 490 22.30 20.66 -3.30
CA VAL A 490 22.32 20.51 -4.75
C VAL A 490 21.22 21.34 -5.41
N ILE A 491 19.96 21.21 -4.99
CA ILE A 491 18.84 21.95 -5.62
C ILE A 491 19.03 23.46 -5.47
N LYS A 492 19.50 23.95 -4.32
CA LYS A 492 19.82 25.37 -4.13
C LYS A 492 20.86 25.86 -5.13
N ALA A 493 21.96 25.13 -5.29
CA ALA A 493 23.04 25.51 -6.21
C ALA A 493 22.58 25.44 -7.69
N LEU A 494 21.71 24.50 -8.04
CA LEU A 494 21.12 24.41 -9.37
C LEU A 494 20.22 25.60 -9.66
N TYR A 495 19.34 25.98 -8.72
CA TYR A 495 18.47 27.15 -8.87
C TYR A 495 19.25 28.46 -8.98
N GLU A 496 20.33 28.62 -8.20
CA GLU A 496 21.22 29.79 -8.31
C GLU A 496 21.95 29.84 -9.66
N ALA A 497 22.21 28.68 -10.28
CA ALA A 497 22.86 28.58 -11.61
C ALA A 497 21.87 28.78 -12.77
N ASN A 498 20.66 28.28 -12.63
CA ASN A 498 19.57 28.34 -13.61
C ASN A 498 18.21 28.27 -12.88
N PRO A 499 17.45 29.36 -12.77
CA PRO A 499 16.17 29.37 -12.04
C PRO A 499 15.03 28.64 -12.76
N ASN A 500 15.20 28.26 -14.02
CA ASN A 500 14.21 27.42 -14.72
C ASN A 500 14.35 25.95 -14.30
N VAL A 501 13.90 25.64 -13.11
CA VAL A 501 14.01 24.31 -12.47
C VAL A 501 12.63 23.68 -12.29
N ALA A 502 12.53 22.37 -12.57
CA ALA A 502 11.47 21.49 -12.08
C ALA A 502 12.10 20.39 -11.24
N THR A 503 11.51 20.11 -10.08
CA THR A 503 11.94 19.02 -9.18
C THR A 503 11.00 17.86 -9.30
N VAL A 504 11.54 16.64 -9.41
CA VAL A 504 10.82 15.39 -9.37
C VAL A 504 11.29 14.59 -8.16
N LEU A 505 10.36 14.20 -7.31
CA LEU A 505 10.61 13.38 -6.12
C LEU A 505 10.30 11.93 -6.42
N ILE A 506 11.30 11.07 -6.29
CA ILE A 506 11.19 9.61 -6.40
C ILE A 506 11.29 9.03 -4.98
N SER A 507 10.14 8.85 -4.32
CA SER A 507 10.05 8.36 -2.94
C SER A 507 8.75 7.59 -2.71
N GLY A 508 8.75 6.68 -1.75
CA GLY A 508 7.56 5.92 -1.37
C GLY A 508 6.67 6.62 -0.35
N GLY A 509 7.26 7.49 0.45
CA GLY A 509 6.60 8.24 1.53
C GLY A 509 6.91 9.74 1.47
N PRO A 510 6.37 10.52 2.44
CA PRO A 510 6.60 11.96 2.51
C PRO A 510 8.04 12.31 2.85
N THR A 511 8.50 13.45 2.32
CA THR A 511 9.84 14.02 2.59
C THR A 511 9.71 15.46 3.07
N ASP A 512 10.72 15.96 3.80
CA ASP A 512 10.78 17.37 4.22
C ASP A 512 11.15 18.25 3.03
N LEU A 513 10.19 19.06 2.60
CA LEU A 513 10.35 19.93 1.44
C LEU A 513 10.61 21.39 1.80
N ARG A 514 10.69 21.75 3.08
CA ARG A 514 10.86 23.14 3.52
C ARG A 514 12.13 23.82 2.96
N PHE A 515 13.20 23.04 2.79
CA PHE A 515 14.47 23.52 2.25
C PHE A 515 14.56 23.45 0.72
N LEU A 516 13.80 22.56 0.11
CA LEU A 516 13.77 22.37 -1.34
C LEU A 516 12.76 23.31 -2.00
N GLU A 517 11.60 23.51 -1.40
CA GLU A 517 10.45 24.24 -1.97
C GLU A 517 10.80 25.66 -2.45
N PRO A 518 11.62 26.49 -1.73
CA PRO A 518 11.98 27.83 -2.20
C PRO A 518 12.83 27.85 -3.47
N TYR A 519 13.47 26.73 -3.80
CA TYR A 519 14.34 26.59 -4.99
C TYR A 519 13.72 25.74 -6.10
N SER A 520 12.43 25.44 -5.99
CA SER A 520 11.71 24.57 -6.92
C SER A 520 10.41 25.23 -7.37
N PRO A 521 10.43 25.99 -8.47
CA PRO A 521 9.21 26.59 -9.05
C PRO A 521 8.15 25.56 -9.45
N ALA A 522 8.56 24.34 -9.80
CA ALA A 522 7.65 23.22 -10.03
C ALA A 522 8.14 21.98 -9.27
N ILE A 523 7.21 21.27 -8.61
CA ILE A 523 7.50 20.06 -7.83
C ILE A 523 6.51 18.97 -8.24
N VAL A 524 7.03 17.81 -8.60
CA VAL A 524 6.27 16.60 -8.98
C VAL A 524 6.63 15.46 -8.05
N GLN A 525 5.63 14.77 -7.50
CA GLN A 525 5.82 13.48 -6.83
C GLN A 525 5.66 12.37 -7.86
N GLY A 526 6.76 11.70 -8.17
CA GLY A 526 6.85 10.67 -9.22
C GLY A 526 6.74 9.24 -8.69
N TRP A 527 6.80 9.03 -7.37
CA TRP A 527 6.69 7.73 -6.69
C TRP A 527 7.77 6.71 -7.09
N TRP A 528 7.61 5.46 -6.65
CA TRP A 528 8.18 4.25 -7.23
C TRP A 528 7.10 3.65 -8.14
N ASN A 529 7.14 4.02 -9.40
CA ASN A 529 5.96 4.07 -10.26
C ASN A 529 5.89 2.95 -11.30
N GLY A 530 6.43 1.78 -10.97
CA GLY A 530 6.32 0.60 -11.82
C GLY A 530 7.25 0.62 -13.03
N LEU A 531 7.11 -0.41 -13.88
CA LEU A 531 8.03 -0.66 -14.98
C LEU A 531 8.04 0.43 -16.06
N GLU A 532 6.95 1.18 -16.22
CA GLU A 532 6.78 2.30 -17.18
C GLU A 532 6.77 3.67 -16.48
N GLY A 533 7.21 3.75 -15.25
CA GLY A 533 7.21 4.99 -14.47
C GLY A 533 7.97 6.13 -15.15
N GLY A 534 9.10 5.84 -15.80
CA GLY A 534 9.88 6.82 -16.55
C GLY A 534 9.16 7.34 -17.79
N THR A 535 8.47 6.47 -18.54
CA THR A 535 7.67 6.85 -19.71
C THR A 535 6.51 7.77 -19.29
N ALA A 536 5.70 7.36 -18.32
CA ALA A 536 4.57 8.13 -17.81
C ALA A 536 5.00 9.50 -17.26
N LEU A 537 6.13 9.55 -16.56
CA LEU A 537 6.69 10.80 -16.04
C LEU A 537 7.10 11.75 -17.16
N ALA A 538 7.78 11.24 -18.20
CA ALA A 538 8.17 12.06 -19.33
C ALA A 538 6.95 12.67 -20.05
N GLU A 539 5.88 11.92 -20.26
CA GLU A 539 4.63 12.42 -20.85
C GLU A 539 4.00 13.56 -20.03
N VAL A 540 4.01 13.44 -18.69
CA VAL A 540 3.56 14.53 -17.83
C VAL A 540 4.47 15.75 -17.98
N LEU A 541 5.79 15.59 -17.89
CA LEU A 541 6.73 16.71 -17.94
C LEU A 541 6.65 17.46 -19.28
N PHE A 542 6.49 16.75 -20.40
CA PHE A 542 6.36 17.36 -21.72
C PHE A 542 4.94 17.84 -22.04
N GLY A 543 3.95 17.56 -21.20
CA GLY A 543 2.57 18.00 -21.37
C GLY A 543 1.76 17.20 -22.39
N ASP A 544 2.15 15.95 -22.68
CA ASP A 544 1.38 15.03 -23.50
C ASP A 544 0.11 14.59 -22.76
N ILE A 545 0.21 14.45 -21.42
CA ILE A 545 -0.90 14.22 -20.49
C ILE A 545 -0.88 15.24 -19.35
N ALA A 546 -2.06 15.62 -18.86
CA ALA A 546 -2.18 16.44 -17.67
C ALA A 546 -1.97 15.58 -16.40
N PRO A 547 -1.15 16.03 -15.42
CA PRO A 547 -1.04 15.36 -14.14
C PRO A 547 -2.40 15.38 -13.44
N SER A 548 -2.73 14.27 -12.76
CA SER A 548 -4.05 14.07 -12.17
C SER A 548 -4.03 13.24 -10.88
N GLY A 549 -2.85 12.82 -10.43
CA GLY A 549 -2.68 12.15 -9.15
C GLY A 549 -3.00 13.08 -7.98
N LYS A 550 -3.43 12.51 -6.86
CA LYS A 550 -3.72 13.22 -5.60
C LYS A 550 -2.99 12.52 -4.46
N LEU A 551 -2.45 13.28 -3.50
CA LEU A 551 -1.72 12.70 -2.38
C LEU A 551 -2.63 11.77 -1.54
N PRO A 552 -2.23 10.53 -1.27
CA PRO A 552 -2.97 9.62 -0.41
C PRO A 552 -2.66 9.80 1.08
N PHE A 553 -1.77 10.73 1.41
CA PHE A 553 -1.37 11.11 2.76
C PHE A 553 -0.87 12.55 2.80
N THR A 554 -0.92 13.12 3.98
CA THR A 554 -0.43 14.47 4.27
C THR A 554 1.10 14.53 4.23
N PHE A 555 1.67 15.55 3.61
CA PHE A 555 3.08 15.92 3.75
C PHE A 555 3.24 16.89 4.93
N PRO A 556 3.77 16.45 6.09
CA PRO A 556 3.99 17.34 7.20
C PRO A 556 5.13 18.32 6.91
N LYS A 557 5.12 19.51 7.53
CA LYS A 557 6.26 20.41 7.47
C LYS A 557 7.43 19.87 8.27
N LYS A 558 7.14 19.26 9.41
CA LYS A 558 8.14 18.66 10.31
C LYS A 558 7.64 17.31 10.78
N LEU A 559 8.57 16.40 11.01
CA LEU A 559 8.26 15.08 11.55
C LEU A 559 7.60 15.17 12.94
N GLU A 560 8.05 16.09 13.76
CA GLU A 560 7.56 16.31 15.13
C GLU A 560 6.10 16.79 15.17
N ASP A 561 5.61 17.37 14.08
CA ASP A 561 4.22 17.82 13.96
C ASP A 561 3.24 16.65 13.69
N SER A 562 3.76 15.48 13.28
CA SER A 562 2.94 14.30 13.00
C SER A 562 2.37 13.68 14.28
N PRO A 563 1.16 13.08 14.23
CA PRO A 563 0.43 12.66 15.43
C PRO A 563 1.23 11.79 16.39
N ALA A 564 1.87 10.74 15.89
CA ALA A 564 2.60 9.81 16.72
C ALA A 564 3.83 10.42 17.42
N TYR A 565 4.50 11.38 16.77
CA TYR A 565 5.61 12.11 17.36
C TYR A 565 5.13 13.18 18.36
N ALA A 566 4.13 13.95 17.98
CA ALA A 566 3.56 15.00 18.82
C ALA A 566 2.98 14.47 20.15
N THR A 567 2.47 13.24 20.15
CA THR A 567 1.94 12.55 21.34
C THR A 567 3.00 11.75 22.10
N GLY A 568 4.22 11.61 21.55
CA GLY A 568 5.27 10.75 22.10
C GLY A 568 4.96 9.25 21.97
N SER A 569 4.04 8.87 21.07
CA SER A 569 3.68 7.48 20.81
C SER A 569 4.73 6.73 20.01
N PHE A 570 5.50 7.44 19.19
CA PHE A 570 6.62 6.91 18.43
C PHE A 570 7.84 7.86 18.54
N PRO A 571 9.05 7.36 18.72
CA PRO A 571 9.39 5.94 18.91
C PRO A 571 8.99 5.34 20.28
N GLY A 572 8.30 6.08 21.14
CA GLY A 572 7.84 5.61 22.44
C GLY A 572 9.01 5.26 23.37
N ASN A 573 8.93 4.11 24.03
CA ASN A 573 10.03 3.56 24.84
C ASN A 573 11.01 2.70 24.01
N ASN A 574 10.86 2.69 22.68
CA ASN A 574 11.78 2.01 21.79
C ASN A 574 13.14 2.68 21.79
N THR A 575 14.22 1.91 21.81
CA THR A 575 15.60 2.42 21.78
C THR A 575 16.00 3.05 20.43
N GLY A 576 15.08 3.09 19.47
CA GLY A 576 15.33 3.60 18.11
C GLY A 576 16.17 2.68 17.22
N GLU A 577 16.60 1.53 17.75
CA GLU A 577 17.35 0.50 17.03
C GLU A 577 16.45 -0.74 16.90
N ASP A 578 16.21 -1.21 15.67
CA ASP A 578 15.45 -2.44 15.49
C ASP A 578 16.23 -3.66 15.99
N LEU A 579 15.49 -4.71 16.36
CA LEU A 579 16.07 -5.90 16.99
C LEU A 579 17.12 -6.59 16.09
N PHE A 580 16.94 -6.56 14.77
CA PHE A 580 17.87 -7.18 13.83
C PHE A 580 19.16 -6.38 13.74
N THR A 581 19.10 -5.06 13.65
CA THR A 581 20.26 -4.16 13.68
C THR A 581 21.01 -4.28 15.01
N LEU A 582 20.28 -4.35 16.13
CA LEU A 582 20.85 -4.57 17.46
C LEU A 582 21.58 -5.92 17.53
N MET A 583 20.96 -7.01 17.06
CA MET A 583 21.59 -8.33 17.04
C MET A 583 22.86 -8.34 16.19
N TYR A 584 22.82 -7.76 14.99
CA TYR A 584 23.96 -7.67 14.11
C TYR A 584 25.11 -6.85 14.74
N ARG A 585 24.77 -5.73 15.38
CA ARG A 585 25.76 -4.89 16.08
C ARG A 585 26.40 -5.62 17.26
N LEU A 586 25.61 -6.33 18.06
CA LEU A 586 26.12 -7.09 19.21
C LEU A 586 27.00 -8.26 18.73
N ASP A 587 26.62 -8.98 17.68
CA ASP A 587 27.44 -10.02 17.05
C ASP A 587 28.76 -9.44 16.52
N ALA A 588 28.71 -8.33 15.82
CA ALA A 588 29.89 -7.63 15.30
C ALA A 588 30.84 -7.10 16.41
N THR A 589 30.31 -6.90 17.62
CA THR A 589 31.10 -6.51 18.82
C THR A 589 31.58 -7.70 19.66
N GLY A 590 31.31 -8.93 19.18
CA GLY A 590 31.83 -10.16 19.77
C GLY A 590 30.96 -10.79 20.87
N TYR A 591 29.69 -10.39 20.97
CA TYR A 591 28.74 -11.05 21.86
C TYR A 591 28.40 -12.45 21.32
N THR A 592 28.30 -13.44 22.21
CA THR A 592 27.79 -14.77 21.82
C THR A 592 26.27 -14.71 21.62
N ARG A 593 25.70 -15.71 20.92
CA ARG A 593 24.25 -15.82 20.73
C ARG A 593 23.49 -15.82 22.05
N GLU A 594 24.00 -16.51 23.06
CA GLU A 594 23.42 -16.58 24.40
C GLU A 594 23.43 -15.19 25.09
N GLN A 595 24.55 -14.47 24.97
CA GLN A 595 24.68 -13.12 25.52
C GLN A 595 23.75 -12.13 24.80
N ILE A 596 23.58 -12.28 23.48
CA ILE A 596 22.65 -11.47 22.69
C ILE A 596 21.21 -11.76 23.12
N GLN A 597 20.84 -13.03 23.29
CA GLN A 597 19.50 -13.41 23.76
C GLN A 597 19.23 -12.90 25.19
N GLU A 598 20.20 -13.02 26.09
CA GLU A 598 20.08 -12.49 27.44
C GLU A 598 19.96 -10.96 27.45
N TYR A 599 20.74 -10.26 26.63
CA TYR A 599 20.65 -8.80 26.47
C TYR A 599 19.26 -8.38 26.00
N ILE A 600 18.75 -9.04 24.95
CA ILE A 600 17.42 -8.76 24.38
C ILE A 600 16.31 -9.06 25.40
N ALA A 601 16.40 -10.17 26.12
CA ALA A 601 15.41 -10.55 27.14
C ALA A 601 15.33 -9.54 28.31
N ASN A 602 16.39 -8.79 28.54
CA ASN A 602 16.45 -7.75 29.59
C ASN A 602 16.07 -6.35 29.09
N LEU A 603 15.82 -6.18 27.78
CA LEU A 603 15.30 -4.89 27.27
C LEU A 603 13.85 -4.71 27.74
N PRO A 604 13.44 -3.47 28.04
CA PRO A 604 12.03 -3.18 28.23
C PRO A 604 11.24 -3.65 27.02
N ALA A 605 10.12 -4.32 27.25
CA ALA A 605 9.22 -4.68 26.13
C ALA A 605 8.79 -3.40 25.38
N PRO A 606 8.99 -3.34 24.07
CA PRO A 606 8.60 -2.16 23.32
C PRO A 606 7.07 -2.02 23.32
N VAL A 607 6.59 -0.81 23.60
CA VAL A 607 5.16 -0.47 23.60
C VAL A 607 4.96 0.76 22.72
N SER A 608 3.94 0.71 21.87
CA SER A 608 3.48 1.81 21.03
C SER A 608 2.02 2.10 21.36
N GLU A 609 1.78 3.05 22.25
CA GLU A 609 0.43 3.47 22.63
C GLU A 609 -0.10 4.48 21.60
N TYR A 610 -1.21 4.19 20.93
CA TYR A 610 -1.80 5.06 19.91
C TYR A 610 -2.61 6.20 20.56
N LYS A 611 -1.90 7.12 21.23
CA LYS A 611 -2.49 8.24 22.00
C LYS A 611 -3.24 9.25 21.15
N GLU A 612 -2.93 9.33 19.88
CA GLU A 612 -3.62 10.17 18.92
C GLU A 612 -5.06 9.69 18.64
N GLY A 613 -5.38 8.43 18.98
CA GLY A 613 -6.70 7.84 18.76
C GLY A 613 -7.11 7.86 17.29
N ILE A 614 -8.30 8.36 16.99
CA ILE A 614 -8.84 8.48 15.64
C ILE A 614 -8.20 9.61 14.81
N PHE A 615 -7.31 10.41 15.41
CA PHE A 615 -6.71 11.57 14.76
C PHE A 615 -5.41 11.20 14.05
N VAL A 616 -5.51 10.50 12.92
CA VAL A 616 -4.39 10.12 12.06
C VAL A 616 -4.39 11.00 10.80
N GLY A 617 -3.20 11.36 10.30
CA GLY A 617 -3.04 12.14 9.09
C GLY A 617 -3.74 13.50 9.15
N TYR A 618 -4.45 13.89 8.07
CA TYR A 618 -5.14 15.18 7.99
C TYR A 618 -6.13 15.43 9.14
N ARG A 619 -6.73 14.36 9.72
CA ARG A 619 -7.63 14.48 10.87
C ARG A 619 -6.94 15.13 12.06
N TRP A 620 -5.67 14.82 12.29
CA TRP A 620 -4.83 15.44 13.32
C TRP A 620 -4.45 16.86 12.99
N PHE A 621 -3.88 17.08 11.81
CA PHE A 621 -3.36 18.39 11.42
C PHE A 621 -4.46 19.46 11.42
N GLU A 622 -5.64 19.13 10.92
CA GLU A 622 -6.80 20.03 10.94
C GLU A 622 -7.34 20.24 12.37
N LYS A 623 -7.47 19.18 13.17
CA LYS A 623 -7.98 19.27 14.55
C LYS A 623 -7.07 20.10 15.44
N LYS A 624 -5.76 20.03 15.23
CA LYS A 624 -4.75 20.76 16.01
C LYS A 624 -4.34 22.07 15.36
N GLU A 625 -4.91 22.42 14.21
CA GLU A 625 -4.59 23.63 13.42
C GLU A 625 -3.08 23.71 13.10
N VAL A 626 -2.45 22.57 12.84
CA VAL A 626 -1.02 22.47 12.49
C VAL A 626 -0.85 22.61 10.98
N PRO A 627 -0.09 23.60 10.50
CA PRO A 627 0.09 23.80 9.06
C PRO A 627 0.94 22.69 8.44
N VAL A 628 0.49 22.17 7.32
CA VAL A 628 1.17 21.13 6.54
C VAL A 628 1.93 21.70 5.35
N MET A 629 2.79 20.90 4.72
CA MET A 629 3.44 21.26 3.47
C MET A 629 2.46 21.08 2.30
N TYR A 630 1.83 19.90 2.22
CA TYR A 630 0.74 19.61 1.29
C TYR A 630 -0.31 18.77 2.01
N ALA A 631 -1.57 19.12 1.79
CA ALA A 631 -2.70 18.47 2.43
C ALA A 631 -3.01 17.08 1.82
N PHE A 632 -3.73 16.26 2.56
CA PHE A 632 -4.34 15.04 2.04
C PHE A 632 -5.23 15.34 0.83
N GLY A 633 -5.10 14.57 -0.22
CA GLY A 633 -5.83 14.75 -1.46
C GLY A 633 -5.27 15.84 -2.38
N HIS A 634 -4.22 16.58 -1.98
CA HIS A 634 -3.62 17.64 -2.80
C HIS A 634 -3.01 17.09 -4.10
N GLY A 635 -3.19 17.82 -5.18
CA GLY A 635 -2.59 17.58 -6.48
C GLY A 635 -3.16 18.56 -7.50
N LEU A 636 -2.27 19.22 -8.24
CA LEU A 636 -2.58 20.18 -9.28
C LEU A 636 -2.70 19.50 -10.65
N SER A 637 -3.25 20.21 -11.62
CA SER A 637 -3.28 19.82 -13.02
C SER A 637 -2.75 20.95 -13.91
N TYR A 638 -2.59 20.70 -15.22
CA TYR A 638 -2.29 21.74 -16.20
C TYR A 638 -3.54 22.52 -16.65
N VAL A 639 -4.70 22.12 -16.14
CA VAL A 639 -5.99 22.78 -16.40
C VAL A 639 -6.73 23.02 -15.09
N ASP A 640 -7.59 24.04 -15.07
CA ASP A 640 -8.48 24.32 -13.97
C ASP A 640 -9.83 23.63 -14.15
N PHE A 641 -10.48 23.31 -13.03
CA PHE A 641 -11.81 22.73 -13.01
C PHE A 641 -12.79 23.60 -12.22
N GLU A 642 -14.00 23.73 -12.74
CA GLU A 642 -15.12 24.42 -12.08
C GLU A 642 -16.11 23.38 -11.53
N TYR A 643 -16.54 23.58 -10.29
CA TYR A 643 -17.52 22.73 -9.62
C TYR A 643 -18.86 23.47 -9.50
N GLY A 644 -19.93 22.88 -10.02
CA GLY A 644 -21.27 23.38 -9.91
C GLY A 644 -21.90 23.14 -8.52
N ALA A 645 -23.05 23.76 -8.28
CA ALA A 645 -23.75 23.67 -7.01
C ALA A 645 -24.18 22.23 -6.67
N LEU A 646 -24.10 21.86 -5.38
CA LEU A 646 -24.46 20.54 -4.89
C LEU A 646 -25.98 20.32 -4.89
N LYS A 647 -26.40 19.15 -5.36
CA LYS A 647 -27.75 18.60 -5.24
C LYS A 647 -27.71 17.40 -4.29
N VAL A 648 -28.15 17.60 -3.07
CA VAL A 648 -28.16 16.56 -2.03
C VAL A 648 -29.49 15.83 -2.02
N LYS A 649 -29.46 14.49 -2.12
CA LYS A 649 -30.62 13.61 -1.94
C LYS A 649 -30.34 12.62 -0.84
N LYS A 650 -31.16 12.66 0.23
CA LYS A 650 -31.11 11.71 1.33
C LYS A 650 -32.14 10.62 1.14
N SER A 651 -31.75 9.38 1.33
CA SER A 651 -32.62 8.22 1.53
C SER A 651 -32.57 7.77 3.00
N ARG A 652 -33.22 6.66 3.33
CA ARG A 652 -33.07 6.05 4.66
C ARG A 652 -31.70 5.40 4.87
N LYS A 653 -30.98 5.05 3.80
CA LYS A 653 -29.74 4.27 3.85
C LYS A 653 -28.52 5.03 3.37
N SER A 654 -28.69 6.03 2.51
CA SER A 654 -27.57 6.70 1.87
C SER A 654 -27.84 8.18 1.63
N ILE A 655 -26.75 8.94 1.51
CA ILE A 655 -26.73 10.30 1.02
C ILE A 655 -26.06 10.31 -0.34
N LYS A 656 -26.76 10.87 -1.33
CA LYS A 656 -26.29 11.03 -2.69
C LYS A 656 -26.10 12.50 -3.02
N VAL A 657 -24.94 12.87 -3.50
CA VAL A 657 -24.55 14.25 -3.83
C VAL A 657 -24.19 14.33 -5.31
N SER A 658 -24.90 15.13 -6.08
CA SER A 658 -24.63 15.31 -7.50
C SER A 658 -24.26 16.77 -7.78
N PHE A 659 -23.31 16.98 -8.68
CA PHE A 659 -22.80 18.29 -9.09
C PHE A 659 -22.11 18.18 -10.46
N ASP A 660 -22.01 19.27 -11.15
CA ASP A 660 -21.31 19.32 -12.43
C ASP A 660 -19.82 19.64 -12.21
N VAL A 661 -18.93 19.02 -12.97
CA VAL A 661 -17.51 19.36 -13.05
C VAL A 661 -17.19 19.71 -14.49
N LYS A 662 -16.55 20.88 -14.71
CA LYS A 662 -16.19 21.41 -16.02
C LYS A 662 -14.69 21.59 -16.11
N ASN A 663 -14.10 21.10 -17.19
CA ASN A 663 -12.72 21.39 -17.57
C ASN A 663 -12.65 22.77 -18.22
N LEU A 664 -11.92 23.71 -17.64
CA LEU A 664 -11.76 25.07 -18.15
C LEU A 664 -10.56 25.25 -19.11
N GLY A 665 -9.75 24.18 -19.25
CA GLY A 665 -8.54 24.19 -20.05
C GLY A 665 -8.74 23.80 -21.51
N ASN A 666 -7.62 23.64 -22.21
CA ASN A 666 -7.55 23.35 -23.64
C ASN A 666 -7.07 21.93 -23.97
N MET A 667 -6.92 21.07 -22.99
CA MET A 667 -6.56 19.65 -23.13
C MET A 667 -7.47 18.76 -22.30
N GLU A 668 -7.52 17.46 -22.63
CA GLU A 668 -8.20 16.46 -21.82
C GLU A 668 -7.46 16.28 -20.50
N ALA A 669 -8.19 16.16 -19.39
CA ALA A 669 -7.63 15.95 -18.08
C ALA A 669 -8.60 15.21 -17.16
N ASP A 670 -8.05 14.51 -16.19
CA ASP A 670 -8.82 13.87 -15.12
C ASP A 670 -8.92 14.78 -13.91
N GLU A 671 -10.07 14.81 -13.28
CA GLU A 671 -10.28 15.40 -11.95
C GLU A 671 -10.77 14.36 -10.96
N VAL A 672 -10.34 14.50 -9.70
CA VAL A 672 -10.79 13.68 -8.58
C VAL A 672 -11.59 14.53 -7.62
N ALA A 673 -12.89 14.31 -7.58
CA ALA A 673 -13.75 14.97 -6.61
C ALA A 673 -13.82 14.17 -5.31
N GLN A 674 -13.60 14.88 -4.18
CA GLN A 674 -13.53 14.33 -2.84
C GLN A 674 -14.67 14.90 -2.02
N LEU A 675 -15.46 14.02 -1.37
CA LEU A 675 -16.59 14.41 -0.52
C LEU A 675 -16.25 14.14 0.93
N TYR A 676 -16.29 15.17 1.73
CA TYR A 676 -16.08 15.12 3.17
C TYR A 676 -17.37 15.46 3.90
N VAL A 677 -17.51 14.93 5.11
CA VAL A 677 -18.61 15.24 6.02
C VAL A 677 -18.08 15.83 7.33
N LYS A 678 -18.68 16.94 7.74
CA LYS A 678 -18.45 17.58 9.03
C LYS A 678 -19.71 17.48 9.87
N ARG A 679 -19.60 16.99 11.08
CA ARG A 679 -20.71 16.95 12.06
C ARG A 679 -20.86 18.30 12.74
N ILE A 680 -22.11 18.74 12.92
CA ILE A 680 -22.42 20.05 13.50
C ILE A 680 -23.08 19.84 14.86
N GLY A 681 -22.40 20.29 15.92
CA GLY A 681 -22.94 20.26 17.28
C GLY A 681 -22.95 18.89 17.95
N SER A 682 -22.12 17.95 17.45
CA SER A 682 -21.91 16.64 18.08
C SER A 682 -21.37 16.80 19.51
N ALA A 683 -21.86 15.97 20.43
CA ALA A 683 -21.32 15.85 21.79
C ALA A 683 -20.10 14.90 21.83
N VAL A 684 -19.93 14.07 20.82
CA VAL A 684 -18.80 13.16 20.69
C VAL A 684 -17.67 13.87 19.97
N GLU A 685 -16.43 13.60 20.39
CA GLU A 685 -15.28 14.15 19.71
C GLU A 685 -15.07 13.47 18.34
N HIS A 686 -15.01 14.29 17.29
CA HIS A 686 -14.77 13.88 15.90
C HIS A 686 -13.65 14.72 15.26
N PRO A 687 -13.06 14.23 14.16
CA PRO A 687 -12.27 15.07 13.27
C PRO A 687 -13.07 16.28 12.77
N VAL A 688 -12.36 17.31 12.30
CA VAL A 688 -13.02 18.52 11.72
C VAL A 688 -13.93 18.13 10.56
N LYS A 689 -13.47 17.19 9.74
CA LYS A 689 -14.22 16.51 8.67
C LYS A 689 -13.61 15.15 8.37
N GLU A 690 -14.35 14.28 7.71
CA GLU A 690 -13.94 12.93 7.33
C GLU A 690 -14.32 12.68 5.88
N LEU A 691 -13.40 12.04 5.13
CA LEU A 691 -13.68 11.57 3.76
C LEU A 691 -14.74 10.48 3.80
N GLU A 692 -15.79 10.61 2.97
CA GLU A 692 -16.86 9.60 2.87
C GLU A 692 -17.01 9.00 1.47
N ALA A 693 -16.68 9.79 0.45
CA ALA A 693 -16.74 9.33 -0.92
C ALA A 693 -15.78 10.11 -1.83
N PHE A 694 -15.36 9.46 -2.90
CA PHE A 694 -14.59 10.09 -3.97
C PHE A 694 -14.86 9.39 -5.29
N ASP A 695 -14.60 10.10 -6.38
CA ASP A 695 -14.57 9.50 -7.71
C ASP A 695 -13.71 10.33 -8.66
N ARG A 696 -13.22 9.67 -9.72
CA ARG A 696 -12.41 10.27 -10.78
C ARG A 696 -13.23 10.40 -12.06
N VAL A 697 -13.06 11.53 -12.76
CA VAL A 697 -13.73 11.79 -14.05
C VAL A 697 -12.74 12.31 -15.07
N THR A 698 -12.75 11.75 -16.28
CA THR A 698 -12.02 12.28 -17.43
C THR A 698 -12.89 13.26 -18.19
N LEU A 699 -12.37 14.47 -18.48
CA LEU A 699 -13.06 15.57 -19.15
C LEU A 699 -12.23 16.09 -20.31
N LYS A 700 -12.80 16.13 -21.52
CA LYS A 700 -12.19 16.80 -22.65
C LYS A 700 -12.11 18.32 -22.42
N ALA A 701 -11.31 19.01 -23.21
CA ALA A 701 -11.23 20.48 -23.20
C ALA A 701 -12.62 21.11 -23.27
N GLY A 702 -12.99 21.93 -22.28
CA GLY A 702 -14.28 22.61 -22.19
C GLY A 702 -15.49 21.72 -21.84
N GLU A 703 -15.30 20.41 -21.65
CA GLU A 703 -16.39 19.47 -21.33
C GLU A 703 -16.89 19.64 -19.91
N THR A 704 -18.21 19.46 -19.74
CA THR A 704 -18.87 19.40 -18.43
C THR A 704 -19.51 18.02 -18.26
N LYS A 705 -19.28 17.37 -17.13
CA LYS A 705 -19.96 16.12 -16.73
C LYS A 705 -20.56 16.24 -15.34
N THR A 706 -21.73 15.63 -15.15
CA THR A 706 -22.33 15.51 -13.83
C THR A 706 -21.70 14.32 -13.10
N MET A 707 -21.08 14.58 -11.97
CA MET A 707 -20.62 13.58 -11.02
C MET A 707 -21.67 13.29 -9.96
N THR A 708 -21.63 12.08 -9.42
CA THR A 708 -22.50 11.66 -8.32
C THR A 708 -21.69 10.84 -7.33
N LEU A 709 -21.53 11.35 -6.12
CA LEU A 709 -20.91 10.68 -5.00
C LEU A 709 -22.00 10.21 -4.03
N GLU A 710 -21.88 8.98 -3.55
CA GLU A 710 -22.86 8.38 -2.64
C GLU A 710 -22.11 7.63 -1.52
N PHE A 711 -22.60 7.78 -0.30
CA PHE A 711 -22.12 7.01 0.84
C PHE A 711 -23.28 6.54 1.73
N PRO A 712 -23.16 5.37 2.38
CA PRO A 712 -24.14 4.89 3.35
C PRO A 712 -24.19 5.79 4.60
N ILE A 713 -25.39 6.04 5.14
CA ILE A 713 -25.52 6.83 6.36
C ILE A 713 -24.86 6.12 7.56
N GLU A 714 -24.85 4.80 7.55
CA GLU A 714 -24.22 3.97 8.60
C GLU A 714 -22.70 4.17 8.69
N GLU A 715 -22.02 4.61 7.63
CA GLU A 715 -20.59 4.97 7.65
C GLU A 715 -20.31 6.18 8.57
N LEU A 716 -21.34 6.97 8.90
CA LEU A 716 -21.25 8.07 9.85
C LEU A 716 -21.36 7.61 11.31
N ALA A 717 -21.55 6.33 11.60
CA ALA A 717 -21.55 5.83 12.97
C ALA A 717 -20.15 5.90 13.56
N HIS A 718 -20.04 6.18 14.85
CA HIS A 718 -18.81 6.05 15.63
C HIS A 718 -18.92 4.85 16.57
N TRP A 719 -17.77 4.31 16.97
CA TRP A 719 -17.75 3.26 17.99
C TRP A 719 -17.76 3.87 19.39
N ASP A 720 -18.72 3.45 20.19
CA ASP A 720 -18.81 3.85 21.58
C ASP A 720 -18.11 2.81 22.48
N ASN A 721 -16.98 3.21 23.08
CA ASN A 721 -16.17 2.37 23.95
C ASN A 721 -16.88 1.99 25.27
N GLU A 722 -17.92 2.72 25.70
CA GLU A 722 -18.65 2.41 26.94
C GLU A 722 -19.67 1.31 26.71
N THR A 723 -20.41 1.38 25.59
CA THR A 723 -21.45 0.41 25.25
C THR A 723 -20.96 -0.73 24.36
N ASN A 724 -19.74 -0.62 23.78
CA ASN A 724 -19.17 -1.53 22.80
C ASN A 724 -20.09 -1.74 21.59
N GLN A 725 -20.56 -0.65 21.01
CA GLN A 725 -21.49 -0.67 19.87
C GLN A 725 -21.23 0.50 18.90
N TRP A 726 -21.59 0.29 17.64
CA TRP A 726 -21.69 1.36 16.67
C TRP A 726 -22.91 2.23 16.96
N VAL A 727 -22.68 3.54 17.07
CA VAL A 727 -23.73 4.53 17.37
C VAL A 727 -23.80 5.55 16.24
N LEU A 728 -24.96 5.63 15.60
CA LEU A 728 -25.24 6.67 14.63
C LEU A 728 -25.86 7.88 15.36
N GLU A 729 -25.09 8.96 15.46
CA GLU A 729 -25.57 10.21 16.04
C GLU A 729 -26.43 10.96 15.01
N HIS A 730 -27.70 11.21 15.34
CA HIS A 730 -28.58 12.00 14.49
C HIS A 730 -28.38 13.50 14.74
N GLY A 731 -28.29 14.26 13.66
CA GLY A 731 -28.07 15.71 13.75
C GLY A 731 -27.80 16.36 12.40
N LYS A 732 -27.35 17.61 12.45
CA LYS A 732 -26.94 18.35 11.27
C LYS A 732 -25.54 17.95 10.84
N ILE A 733 -25.38 17.77 9.55
CA ILE A 733 -24.07 17.58 8.90
C ILE A 733 -23.87 18.60 7.79
N GLU A 734 -22.63 18.97 7.56
CA GLU A 734 -22.20 19.74 6.42
C GLU A 734 -21.44 18.82 5.46
N ILE A 735 -21.89 18.81 4.22
CA ILE A 735 -21.26 18.09 3.10
C ILE A 735 -20.33 19.08 2.43
N LEU A 736 -19.08 18.69 2.25
CA LEU A 736 -18.00 19.48 1.71
C LEU A 736 -17.44 18.72 0.48
N VAL A 737 -17.46 19.35 -0.69
CA VAL A 737 -16.93 18.75 -1.91
C VAL A 737 -15.82 19.63 -2.46
N GLY A 738 -14.67 19.02 -2.74
CA GLY A 738 -13.49 19.71 -3.22
C GLY A 738 -12.52 18.82 -3.97
N SER A 739 -11.34 19.35 -4.27
CA SER A 739 -10.24 18.67 -4.95
C SER A 739 -9.18 18.14 -3.98
N SER A 740 -9.24 18.56 -2.70
CA SER A 740 -8.40 18.10 -1.59
C SER A 740 -9.07 18.38 -0.25
N SER A 741 -8.46 17.95 0.85
CA SER A 741 -8.98 18.26 2.20
C SER A 741 -8.93 19.77 2.53
N ASP A 742 -8.04 20.53 1.93
CA ASP A 742 -7.90 21.98 2.12
C ASP A 742 -8.42 22.83 0.95
N ASP A 743 -8.82 22.22 -0.17
CA ASP A 743 -9.46 22.90 -1.31
C ASP A 743 -10.92 22.48 -1.45
N ILE A 744 -11.77 22.99 -0.55
CA ILE A 744 -13.22 22.77 -0.57
C ILE A 744 -13.87 23.82 -1.49
N ARG A 745 -14.58 23.37 -2.50
CA ARG A 745 -15.17 24.21 -3.55
C ARG A 745 -16.67 24.41 -3.41
N GLN A 746 -17.39 23.44 -2.86
CA GLN A 746 -18.83 23.49 -2.69
C GLN A 746 -19.22 22.93 -1.35
N THR A 747 -20.26 23.51 -0.73
CA THR A 747 -20.81 23.03 0.55
C THR A 747 -22.33 22.95 0.51
N ALA A 748 -22.88 22.04 1.29
CA ALA A 748 -24.32 21.93 1.53
C ALA A 748 -24.61 21.34 2.92
N GLN A 749 -25.73 21.67 3.51
CA GLN A 749 -26.13 21.10 4.80
C GLN A 749 -27.34 20.18 4.65
N THR A 750 -27.37 19.14 5.46
CA THR A 750 -28.52 18.22 5.60
C THR A 750 -28.60 17.71 7.04
N GLU A 751 -29.63 16.94 7.34
CA GLU A 751 -29.80 16.28 8.66
C GLU A 751 -29.79 14.75 8.44
N ILE A 752 -29.22 14.00 9.39
CA ILE A 752 -29.24 12.53 9.42
C ILE A 752 -30.06 12.02 10.59
#